data_2070a9484faf795ef83fd07c6455b402
#
_entry.id   2070a9484faf795ef83fd07c6455b402
#
_cell.length_a   1.000
_cell.length_b   1.000
_cell.length_c   1.000
_cell.angle_alpha   90.00
_cell.angle_beta   90.00
_cell.angle_gamma   90.00
#
_symmetry.space_group_name_H-M   'P 1'
#
loop_
_entity.id
_entity.type
_entity.pdbx_description
1 polymer ?
#
loop_
_entity_poly.entity_id
_entity_poly.type
_entity_poly.pdbx_seq_one_letter_code
_entity_poly.pdbx_strand_id
1 'polypeptide(L)'
;MDLIIVESPSKAKTISKYLGGKYMVDASGGHIRDLPEKRLGVNIDNNFEPSYTINPDKKQVIKRLIETAAKADKIYLATDPDREGEAISWHLQHVLKLKRDDKQRIEFNEISPQAVKKAIENPRIINYNLVDAQQARRILDRLVGYKLSPLLCKRISKGLSAGRVQSVALRLIVDREREITAFIPVEYWNLNAQLQDKSKSFVPFKALLSEKNGKKFKPSNAEEADIAENAVKNADFIVKKVKKSIALSHAPAPFTTSTLQQDASNKMSISSPDVMRLAQHLYEGIDTDKEGHIAFVTYIRTDSVRISTDAQDAAREYITQKYGKEYIPEKPNFYKSKKSAQDAHEAIRPIDINRTPESVKNLLDKSHYRLYKLIYERFLASQMSEAKYNSLQLDIEAADYVFKASGKTLLFKGFTVIYDEAKSNDDEEDGEGGLLPDLTVGDILDLINLTKEQKFTKPPARFTDASLVKAMEDKGIGRPSTYASIISVLAKRNYTVKEGKFMVPTKVAFEITDMLVKYFSDIVDVSFTSDMEDKLDGIEEGGDWHKVLADFYPPFAEKLVFASNDGDELTDIVCEKCGAFMIRRSGRYGKYLACSNNPACTNVKSESDEVSEEKCPKCGANLLIKNGKFGKFLGCPNYPECTYIRAFDSEPTDEKCPKCGGDMVIRKGKFGKYLNCLNCKANISLKKESVLAGICPVCKKPTKKTFSKSGKLFYGCTDYPNCKFMSWDMPTGELCPKCGHYLIEKNGKIRCSEKDCDYAADLPENENK
;
A
#
# COMPACT_ATOMS: atom_id res chain seq x y z
N MET A 1 42.32 0.41 -12.41
CA MET A 1 41.43 0.93 -11.31
C MET A 1 40.26 -0.02 -11.18
N ASP A 2 39.93 -0.47 -9.99
CA ASP A 2 38.87 -1.46 -9.76
C ASP A 2 37.48 -0.82 -9.89
N LEU A 3 36.49 -1.60 -10.33
CA LEU A 3 35.10 -1.20 -10.50
C LEU A 3 34.22 -1.82 -9.42
N ILE A 4 33.40 -1.01 -8.76
CA ILE A 4 32.35 -1.42 -7.84
C ILE A 4 30.99 -1.16 -8.48
N ILE A 5 30.16 -2.17 -8.63
CA ILE A 5 28.81 -2.04 -9.17
C ILE A 5 27.80 -2.24 -8.06
N VAL A 6 26.92 -1.25 -7.86
CA VAL A 6 25.84 -1.23 -6.88
C VAL A 6 24.47 -1.23 -7.57
N GLU A 7 23.38 -1.27 -6.78
CA GLU A 7 22.02 -1.28 -7.33
C GLU A 7 21.54 0.10 -7.77
N SER A 8 21.82 1.14 -6.96
CA SER A 8 21.24 2.45 -7.14
C SER A 8 22.29 3.54 -7.36
N PRO A 9 21.95 4.59 -8.14
CA PRO A 9 22.82 5.76 -8.29
C PRO A 9 23.12 6.49 -6.96
N SER A 10 22.17 6.47 -6.01
CA SER A 10 22.34 7.07 -4.69
C SER A 10 23.47 6.37 -3.92
N LYS A 11 23.40 5.04 -3.85
CA LYS A 11 24.44 4.19 -3.26
C LYS A 11 25.82 4.41 -3.90
N ALA A 12 25.84 4.54 -5.25
CA ALA A 12 27.07 4.80 -5.98
C ALA A 12 27.72 6.12 -5.55
N LYS A 13 26.94 7.18 -5.39
CA LYS A 13 27.43 8.48 -4.91
C LYS A 13 28.03 8.39 -3.51
N THR A 14 27.32 7.74 -2.58
CA THR A 14 27.79 7.55 -1.19
C THR A 14 29.10 6.80 -1.13
N ILE A 15 29.18 5.66 -1.81
CA ILE A 15 30.39 4.81 -1.81
C ILE A 15 31.56 5.50 -2.53
N SER A 16 31.31 6.14 -3.66
CA SER A 16 32.34 6.90 -4.39
C SER A 16 32.97 7.98 -3.52
N LYS A 17 32.18 8.72 -2.75
CA LYS A 17 32.64 9.70 -1.77
C LYS A 17 33.56 9.08 -0.72
N TYR A 18 33.15 7.94 -0.14
CA TYR A 18 33.92 7.29 0.93
C TYR A 18 35.23 6.69 0.46
N LEU A 19 35.31 6.30 -0.81
CA LEU A 19 36.53 5.70 -1.40
C LEU A 19 37.47 6.74 -2.04
N GLY A 20 37.06 8.00 -2.12
CA GLY A 20 37.93 9.11 -2.53
C GLY A 20 38.56 8.96 -3.91
N GLY A 21 37.84 8.40 -4.90
CA GLY A 21 38.29 8.27 -6.29
C GLY A 21 39.28 7.14 -6.56
N LYS A 22 39.57 6.28 -5.59
CA LYS A 22 40.45 5.09 -5.77
C LYS A 22 39.77 3.98 -6.59
N TYR A 23 38.46 3.99 -6.64
CA TYR A 23 37.64 3.02 -7.36
C TYR A 23 36.71 3.73 -8.32
N MET A 24 36.39 3.09 -9.44
CA MET A 24 35.25 3.44 -10.25
C MET A 24 33.98 2.87 -9.57
N VAL A 25 32.94 3.67 -9.37
CA VAL A 25 31.68 3.20 -8.81
C VAL A 25 30.55 3.50 -9.78
N ASP A 26 29.80 2.48 -10.18
CA ASP A 26 28.67 2.61 -11.10
C ASP A 26 27.44 1.85 -10.57
N ALA A 27 26.26 2.08 -11.15
CA ALA A 27 25.01 1.50 -10.70
C ALA A 27 24.26 0.77 -11.83
N SER A 28 23.68 -0.40 -11.50
CA SER A 28 22.80 -1.17 -12.41
C SER A 28 21.41 -0.56 -12.55
N GLY A 29 20.98 0.22 -11.54
CA GLY A 29 19.62 0.74 -11.47
C GLY A 29 18.58 -0.36 -11.19
N GLY A 30 18.94 -1.39 -10.42
CA GLY A 30 18.10 -2.54 -10.08
C GLY A 30 18.29 -3.71 -11.05
N HIS A 31 17.27 -4.54 -11.22
CA HIS A 31 17.31 -5.72 -12.09
C HIS A 31 17.55 -5.37 -13.56
N ILE A 32 18.63 -5.85 -14.14
CA ILE A 32 18.99 -5.66 -15.57
C ILE A 32 18.39 -6.72 -16.49
N ARG A 33 18.04 -7.88 -15.94
CA ARG A 33 17.37 -9.01 -16.61
C ARG A 33 16.18 -9.46 -15.80
N ASP A 34 15.10 -9.89 -16.45
CA ASP A 34 13.92 -10.49 -15.84
C ASP A 34 13.25 -11.47 -16.79
N LEU A 35 12.25 -12.21 -16.32
CA LEU A 35 11.37 -13.01 -17.16
C LEU A 35 10.61 -12.10 -18.14
N PRO A 36 10.37 -12.53 -19.40
CA PRO A 36 9.72 -11.70 -20.41
C PRO A 36 8.33 -11.23 -19.94
N GLU A 37 8.02 -9.95 -20.22
CA GLU A 37 6.78 -9.32 -19.74
C GLU A 37 5.51 -9.94 -20.36
N LYS A 38 5.56 -10.28 -21.67
CA LYS A 38 4.39 -10.72 -22.45
C LYS A 38 4.24 -12.24 -22.57
N ARG A 39 5.17 -13.01 -22.02
CA ARG A 39 5.17 -14.47 -22.06
C ARG A 39 5.41 -15.03 -20.67
N LEU A 40 5.06 -16.29 -20.45
CA LEU A 40 5.32 -16.95 -19.17
C LEU A 40 6.82 -16.89 -18.82
N GLY A 41 7.68 -17.19 -19.80
CA GLY A 41 9.12 -17.15 -19.64
C GLY A 41 9.70 -18.28 -18.78
N VAL A 42 8.91 -19.31 -18.53
CA VAL A 42 9.28 -20.51 -17.75
C VAL A 42 8.90 -21.73 -18.56
N ASN A 43 9.85 -22.63 -18.77
CA ASN A 43 9.61 -23.91 -19.45
C ASN A 43 9.24 -24.97 -18.40
N ILE A 44 7.94 -25.23 -18.26
CA ILE A 44 7.39 -26.14 -17.26
C ILE A 44 7.85 -27.58 -17.54
N ASP A 45 7.87 -27.99 -18.80
CA ASP A 45 8.21 -29.36 -19.22
C ASP A 45 9.73 -29.65 -19.12
N ASN A 46 10.55 -28.60 -19.02
CA ASN A 46 11.99 -28.70 -18.80
C ASN A 46 12.32 -28.13 -17.40
N ASN A 47 11.89 -28.82 -16.36
CA ASN A 47 12.24 -28.51 -14.96
C ASN A 47 12.07 -27.02 -14.56
N PHE A 48 11.06 -26.34 -15.08
CA PHE A 48 10.78 -24.93 -14.81
C PHE A 48 11.90 -23.94 -15.19
N GLU A 49 12.73 -24.34 -16.17
CA GLU A 49 13.86 -23.54 -16.65
C GLU A 49 13.40 -22.10 -17.04
N PRO A 50 13.97 -21.04 -16.44
CA PRO A 50 13.60 -19.67 -16.72
C PRO A 50 14.30 -19.12 -17.97
N SER A 51 13.58 -18.40 -18.80
CA SER A 51 14.10 -17.69 -19.97
C SER A 51 14.27 -16.22 -19.67
N TYR A 52 15.41 -15.82 -19.12
CA TYR A 52 15.67 -14.42 -18.79
C TYR A 52 15.97 -13.57 -20.04
N THR A 53 15.42 -12.36 -20.06
CA THR A 53 15.65 -11.35 -21.10
C THR A 53 16.16 -10.05 -20.49
N ILE A 54 16.95 -9.30 -21.24
CA ILE A 54 17.38 -7.94 -20.84
C ILE A 54 16.16 -7.02 -20.82
N ASN A 55 15.99 -6.30 -19.73
CA ASN A 55 14.96 -5.28 -19.62
C ASN A 55 15.20 -4.17 -20.65
N PRO A 56 14.20 -3.82 -21.49
CA PRO A 56 14.38 -2.86 -22.59
C PRO A 56 14.92 -1.51 -22.14
N ASP A 57 14.51 -1.02 -20.99
CA ASP A 57 14.93 0.24 -20.36
C ASP A 57 16.36 0.21 -19.83
N LYS A 58 16.95 -0.98 -19.64
CA LYS A 58 18.30 -1.19 -19.10
C LYS A 58 19.39 -1.34 -20.16
N LYS A 59 19.05 -1.34 -21.44
CA LYS A 59 20.04 -1.56 -22.53
C LYS A 59 21.18 -0.54 -22.50
N GLN A 60 20.89 0.73 -22.24
CA GLN A 60 21.92 1.78 -22.16
C GLN A 60 22.80 1.61 -20.92
N VAL A 61 22.19 1.28 -19.78
CA VAL A 61 22.91 0.99 -18.52
C VAL A 61 23.88 -0.18 -18.72
N ILE A 62 23.40 -1.28 -19.30
CA ILE A 62 24.23 -2.45 -19.59
C ILE A 62 25.39 -2.11 -20.52
N LYS A 63 25.16 -1.34 -21.61
CA LYS A 63 26.22 -0.90 -22.50
C LYS A 63 27.29 -0.12 -21.74
N ARG A 64 26.90 0.85 -20.94
CA ARG A 64 27.82 1.63 -20.07
C ARG A 64 28.60 0.75 -19.11
N LEU A 65 27.92 -0.19 -18.43
CA LEU A 65 28.57 -1.11 -17.49
C LEU A 65 29.61 -2.00 -18.18
N ILE A 66 29.33 -2.52 -19.39
CA ILE A 66 30.29 -3.32 -20.18
C ILE A 66 31.50 -2.47 -20.55
N GLU A 67 31.29 -1.24 -21.01
CA GLU A 67 32.37 -0.31 -21.40
C GLU A 67 33.25 0.07 -20.20
N THR A 68 32.65 0.24 -19.02
CA THR A 68 33.37 0.55 -17.77
C THR A 68 34.10 -0.69 -17.23
N ALA A 69 33.45 -1.84 -17.27
CA ALA A 69 34.02 -3.12 -16.83
C ALA A 69 35.25 -3.53 -17.66
N ALA A 70 35.24 -3.22 -18.99
CA ALA A 70 36.39 -3.49 -19.86
C ALA A 70 37.64 -2.68 -19.54
N LYS A 71 37.51 -1.59 -18.76
CA LYS A 71 38.63 -0.72 -18.31
C LYS A 71 39.06 -1.03 -16.87
N ALA A 72 38.37 -1.93 -16.19
CA ALA A 72 38.62 -2.24 -14.79
C ALA A 72 39.61 -3.40 -14.62
N ASP A 73 40.50 -3.27 -13.63
CA ASP A 73 41.44 -4.34 -13.25
C ASP A 73 40.70 -5.46 -12.51
N LYS A 74 39.79 -5.10 -11.61
CA LYS A 74 38.90 -6.00 -10.87
C LYS A 74 37.47 -5.43 -10.82
N ILE A 75 36.50 -6.32 -10.70
CA ILE A 75 35.10 -5.94 -10.60
C ILE A 75 34.51 -6.52 -9.32
N TYR A 76 33.88 -5.64 -8.52
CA TYR A 76 33.16 -6.00 -7.32
C TYR A 76 31.66 -5.74 -7.50
N LEU A 77 30.83 -6.69 -7.07
CA LEU A 77 29.37 -6.62 -7.08
C LEU A 77 28.88 -6.33 -5.66
N ALA A 78 28.46 -5.10 -5.42
CA ALA A 78 28.14 -4.53 -4.10
C ALA A 78 26.65 -4.25 -3.93
N THR A 79 25.80 -5.19 -4.37
CA THR A 79 24.35 -5.12 -4.21
C THR A 79 23.93 -5.41 -2.76
N ASP A 80 22.65 -5.17 -2.42
CA ASP A 80 22.14 -5.35 -1.05
C ASP A 80 22.40 -6.77 -0.50
N PRO A 81 22.51 -6.93 0.82
CA PRO A 81 22.82 -8.21 1.46
C PRO A 81 21.57 -9.12 1.57
N ASP A 82 20.70 -9.14 0.57
CA ASP A 82 19.53 -10.01 0.52
C ASP A 82 19.51 -10.85 -0.77
N ARG A 83 18.53 -11.77 -0.89
CA ARG A 83 18.37 -12.64 -2.08
C ARG A 83 18.13 -11.84 -3.38
N GLU A 84 17.50 -10.67 -3.31
CA GLU A 84 17.29 -9.80 -4.48
C GLU A 84 18.62 -9.21 -4.95
N GLY A 85 19.43 -8.70 -4.01
CA GLY A 85 20.78 -8.21 -4.33
C GLY A 85 21.69 -9.33 -4.86
N GLU A 86 21.60 -10.54 -4.31
CA GLU A 86 22.37 -11.69 -4.81
C GLU A 86 21.97 -12.06 -6.25
N ALA A 87 20.68 -12.06 -6.55
CA ALA A 87 20.18 -12.29 -7.91
C ALA A 87 20.60 -11.17 -8.89
N ILE A 88 20.61 -9.91 -8.46
CA ILE A 88 21.14 -8.80 -9.28
C ILE A 88 22.62 -9.01 -9.57
N SER A 89 23.42 -9.38 -8.57
CA SER A 89 24.82 -9.71 -8.74
C SER A 89 25.04 -10.87 -9.74
N TRP A 90 24.25 -11.93 -9.64
CA TRP A 90 24.28 -13.05 -10.57
C TRP A 90 23.90 -12.63 -12.00
N HIS A 91 22.89 -11.78 -12.17
CA HIS A 91 22.53 -11.23 -13.47
C HIS A 91 23.66 -10.34 -14.05
N LEU A 92 24.33 -9.55 -13.22
CA LEU A 92 25.50 -8.75 -13.61
C LEU A 92 26.67 -9.65 -14.01
N GLN A 93 26.97 -10.69 -13.22
CA GLN A 93 28.01 -11.69 -13.53
C GLN A 93 27.80 -12.29 -14.93
N HIS A 94 26.57 -12.69 -15.24
CA HIS A 94 26.22 -13.26 -16.55
C HIS A 94 26.41 -12.25 -17.70
N VAL A 95 25.91 -11.00 -17.55
CA VAL A 95 25.96 -9.98 -18.61
C VAL A 95 27.40 -9.49 -18.85
N LEU A 96 28.18 -9.37 -17.78
CA LEU A 96 29.59 -8.94 -17.85
C LEU A 96 30.53 -10.12 -18.17
N LYS A 97 30.02 -11.33 -18.28
CA LYS A 97 30.78 -12.56 -18.55
C LYS A 97 31.90 -12.81 -17.52
N LEU A 98 31.62 -12.55 -16.27
CA LEU A 98 32.57 -12.78 -15.18
C LEU A 98 32.60 -14.27 -14.82
N LYS A 99 33.71 -14.75 -14.30
CA LYS A 99 33.86 -16.17 -13.93
C LYS A 99 33.05 -16.49 -12.67
N ARG A 100 32.48 -17.69 -12.63
CA ARG A 100 31.59 -18.14 -11.56
C ARG A 100 32.31 -18.22 -10.21
N ASP A 101 33.57 -18.66 -10.20
CA ASP A 101 34.29 -18.95 -8.98
C ASP A 101 35.16 -17.77 -8.48
N ASP A 102 35.10 -16.61 -9.15
CA ASP A 102 35.84 -15.43 -8.74
C ASP A 102 35.19 -14.77 -7.54
N LYS A 103 36.00 -14.35 -6.58
CA LYS A 103 35.57 -13.58 -5.42
C LYS A 103 35.27 -12.14 -5.82
N GLN A 104 34.03 -11.88 -6.19
CA GLN A 104 33.56 -10.60 -6.74
C GLN A 104 32.45 -9.97 -5.90
N ARG A 105 31.79 -10.76 -5.06
CA ARG A 105 30.68 -10.32 -4.22
C ARG A 105 31.18 -9.68 -2.94
N ILE A 106 30.82 -8.42 -2.70
CA ILE A 106 31.04 -7.73 -1.44
C ILE A 106 29.69 -7.29 -0.87
N GLU A 107 29.54 -7.38 0.44
CA GLU A 107 28.29 -7.02 1.12
C GLU A 107 28.57 -6.32 2.45
N PHE A 108 27.63 -5.46 2.82
CA PHE A 108 27.70 -4.69 4.06
C PHE A 108 26.26 -4.35 4.51
N ASN A 109 26.05 -4.41 5.83
CA ASN A 109 24.75 -4.09 6.44
C ASN A 109 24.56 -2.58 6.66
N GLU A 110 25.60 -1.78 6.48
CA GLU A 110 25.56 -0.32 6.56
C GLU A 110 26.54 0.30 5.56
N ILE A 111 26.18 1.46 5.04
CA ILE A 111 27.03 2.20 4.12
C ILE A 111 27.87 3.21 4.95
N SER A 112 28.91 2.71 5.58
CA SER A 112 29.91 3.51 6.32
C SER A 112 31.30 3.35 5.68
N PRO A 113 32.23 4.31 5.87
CA PRO A 113 33.58 4.19 5.34
C PRO A 113 34.31 2.93 5.80
N GLN A 114 34.08 2.51 7.05
CA GLN A 114 34.71 1.33 7.63
C GLN A 114 34.09 0.04 7.06
N ALA A 115 32.75 -0.05 7.03
CA ALA A 115 32.06 -1.23 6.52
C ALA A 115 32.39 -1.48 5.04
N VAL A 116 32.39 -0.42 4.21
CA VAL A 116 32.74 -0.53 2.78
C VAL A 116 34.17 -0.98 2.57
N LYS A 117 35.15 -0.44 3.30
CA LYS A 117 36.55 -0.87 3.23
C LYS A 117 36.72 -2.32 3.66
N LYS A 118 36.13 -2.71 4.79
CA LYS A 118 36.17 -4.09 5.30
C LYS A 118 35.57 -5.08 4.31
N ALA A 119 34.49 -4.72 3.62
CA ALA A 119 33.85 -5.55 2.61
C ALA A 119 34.76 -5.75 1.38
N ILE A 120 35.46 -4.69 0.93
CA ILE A 120 36.41 -4.78 -0.21
C ILE A 120 37.58 -5.69 0.12
N GLU A 121 38.02 -5.72 1.36
CA GLU A 121 39.12 -6.58 1.83
C GLU A 121 38.71 -8.06 1.94
N ASN A 122 37.39 -8.34 2.04
CA ASN A 122 36.85 -9.68 2.24
C ASN A 122 35.80 -10.08 1.18
N PRO A 123 36.14 -10.06 -0.11
CA PRO A 123 35.20 -10.45 -1.14
C PRO A 123 34.96 -11.96 -1.13
N ARG A 124 33.73 -12.36 -1.45
CA ARG A 124 33.29 -13.74 -1.55
C ARG A 124 32.80 -14.09 -2.96
N ILE A 125 32.54 -15.35 -3.22
CA ILE A 125 31.78 -15.79 -4.38
C ILE A 125 30.29 -15.49 -4.21
N ILE A 126 29.52 -15.44 -5.30
CA ILE A 126 28.06 -15.34 -5.25
C ILE A 126 27.49 -16.57 -4.54
N ASN A 127 26.55 -16.35 -3.63
CA ASN A 127 25.83 -17.44 -2.99
C ASN A 127 24.69 -17.92 -3.90
N TYR A 128 24.92 -19.05 -4.59
CA TYR A 128 23.94 -19.57 -5.53
C TYR A 128 22.66 -20.10 -4.86
N ASN A 129 22.69 -20.49 -3.59
CA ASN A 129 21.48 -20.87 -2.87
C ASN A 129 20.53 -19.68 -2.71
N LEU A 130 21.05 -18.48 -2.43
CA LEU A 130 20.24 -17.25 -2.39
C LEU A 130 19.69 -16.89 -3.78
N VAL A 131 20.49 -17.10 -4.84
CA VAL A 131 20.04 -16.91 -6.22
C VAL A 131 18.89 -17.88 -6.54
N ASP A 132 19.04 -19.15 -6.18
CA ASP A 132 18.04 -20.19 -6.42
C ASP A 132 16.75 -19.92 -5.64
N ALA A 133 16.85 -19.44 -4.39
CA ALA A 133 15.70 -19.04 -3.60
C ALA A 133 14.94 -17.87 -4.24
N GLN A 134 15.66 -16.86 -4.75
CA GLN A 134 15.05 -15.76 -5.48
C GLN A 134 14.41 -16.22 -6.79
N GLN A 135 15.11 -17.09 -7.57
CA GLN A 135 14.57 -17.65 -8.80
C GLN A 135 13.30 -18.45 -8.54
N ALA A 136 13.32 -19.35 -7.56
CA ALA A 136 12.14 -20.14 -7.17
C ALA A 136 10.95 -19.25 -6.84
N ARG A 137 11.15 -18.22 -6.00
CA ARG A 137 10.12 -17.24 -5.68
C ARG A 137 9.61 -16.53 -6.93
N ARG A 138 10.51 -16.04 -7.78
CA ARG A 138 10.16 -15.32 -9.00
C ARG A 138 9.35 -16.18 -9.97
N ILE A 139 9.75 -17.44 -10.15
CA ILE A 139 9.06 -18.42 -11.00
C ILE A 139 7.68 -18.75 -10.43
N LEU A 140 7.60 -19.05 -9.12
CA LEU A 140 6.36 -19.36 -8.44
C LEU A 140 5.34 -18.22 -8.56
N ASP A 141 5.75 -16.99 -8.25
CA ASP A 141 4.89 -15.81 -8.36
C ASP A 141 4.50 -15.52 -9.83
N ARG A 142 5.38 -15.86 -10.80
CA ARG A 142 5.08 -15.79 -12.22
C ARG A 142 4.03 -16.83 -12.63
N LEU A 143 4.18 -18.07 -12.20
CA LEU A 143 3.22 -19.16 -12.49
C LEU A 143 1.83 -18.80 -11.95
N VAL A 144 1.74 -18.41 -10.68
CA VAL A 144 0.47 -18.05 -10.05
C VAL A 144 -0.13 -16.82 -10.74
N GLY A 145 0.61 -15.72 -10.81
CA GLY A 145 0.10 -14.46 -11.32
C GLY A 145 -0.31 -14.52 -12.80
N TYR A 146 0.50 -15.19 -13.63
CA TYR A 146 0.27 -15.29 -15.07
C TYR A 146 -0.90 -16.21 -15.45
N LYS A 147 -1.20 -17.22 -14.61
CA LYS A 147 -2.30 -18.15 -14.82
C LYS A 147 -3.61 -17.69 -14.17
N LEU A 148 -3.57 -17.15 -12.94
CA LEU A 148 -4.78 -16.70 -12.24
C LEU A 148 -5.32 -15.36 -12.75
N SER A 149 -4.45 -14.39 -13.09
CA SER A 149 -4.92 -13.08 -13.51
C SER A 149 -5.80 -13.10 -14.77
N PRO A 150 -5.48 -13.85 -15.83
CA PRO A 150 -6.39 -13.99 -16.98
C PRO A 150 -7.72 -14.64 -16.61
N LEU A 151 -7.73 -15.59 -15.68
CA LEU A 151 -8.95 -16.26 -15.22
C LEU A 151 -9.85 -15.28 -14.46
N LEU A 152 -9.30 -14.45 -13.56
CA LEU A 152 -10.03 -13.37 -12.89
C LEU A 152 -10.57 -12.36 -13.93
N CYS A 153 -9.73 -11.96 -14.89
CA CYS A 153 -10.14 -11.04 -15.95
C CYS A 153 -11.27 -11.59 -16.82
N LYS A 154 -11.31 -12.90 -17.05
CA LYS A 154 -12.36 -13.57 -17.82
C LYS A 154 -13.67 -13.64 -17.04
N ARG A 155 -13.61 -13.93 -15.74
CA ARG A 155 -14.79 -14.23 -14.92
C ARG A 155 -15.40 -13.03 -14.23
N ILE A 156 -14.59 -12.06 -13.82
CA ILE A 156 -15.05 -10.89 -13.03
C ILE A 156 -14.98 -9.64 -13.89
N SER A 157 -13.79 -9.08 -14.11
CA SER A 157 -13.61 -7.87 -14.91
C SER A 157 -12.17 -7.71 -15.40
N LYS A 158 -11.97 -6.90 -16.45
CA LYS A 158 -10.64 -6.62 -17.00
C LYS A 158 -9.77 -5.83 -16.03
N GLY A 159 -8.46 -6.04 -16.11
CA GLY A 159 -7.46 -5.29 -15.32
C GLY A 159 -7.19 -5.87 -13.94
N LEU A 160 -7.84 -6.98 -13.58
CA LEU A 160 -7.60 -7.68 -12.32
C LEU A 160 -6.29 -8.49 -12.35
N SER A 161 -5.70 -8.66 -11.19
CA SER A 161 -4.52 -9.49 -11.00
C SER A 161 -4.64 -10.28 -9.70
N ALA A 162 -4.11 -11.49 -9.70
CA ALA A 162 -3.88 -12.27 -8.49
C ALA A 162 -2.40 -12.54 -8.33
N GLY A 163 -1.97 -12.65 -7.10
CA GLY A 163 -0.63 -13.08 -6.72
C GLY A 163 -0.74 -13.86 -5.41
N ARG A 164 0.13 -14.82 -5.18
CA ARG A 164 0.06 -15.71 -4.04
C ARG A 164 -0.11 -14.95 -2.71
N VAL A 165 0.86 -14.14 -2.32
CA VAL A 165 0.83 -13.39 -1.06
C VAL A 165 -0.21 -12.25 -1.09
N GLN A 166 -0.35 -11.56 -2.23
CA GLN A 166 -1.34 -10.50 -2.42
C GLN A 166 -2.78 -10.98 -2.16
N SER A 167 -3.12 -12.16 -2.65
CA SER A 167 -4.48 -12.71 -2.54
C SER A 167 -4.81 -13.12 -1.11
N VAL A 168 -3.84 -13.63 -0.35
CA VAL A 168 -4.01 -13.94 1.07
C VAL A 168 -4.17 -12.68 1.89
N ALA A 169 -3.35 -11.65 1.64
CA ALA A 169 -3.51 -10.35 2.30
C ALA A 169 -4.89 -9.72 2.01
N LEU A 170 -5.39 -9.84 0.78
CA LEU A 170 -6.73 -9.39 0.41
C LEU A 170 -7.81 -10.17 1.18
N ARG A 171 -7.66 -11.51 1.28
CA ARG A 171 -8.58 -12.37 2.04
C ARG A 171 -8.64 -11.97 3.51
N LEU A 172 -7.51 -11.67 4.16
CA LEU A 172 -7.52 -11.19 5.55
C LEU A 172 -8.40 -9.94 5.73
N ILE A 173 -8.31 -8.99 4.79
CA ILE A 173 -9.10 -7.74 4.83
C ILE A 173 -10.59 -8.04 4.61
N VAL A 174 -10.92 -8.88 3.63
CA VAL A 174 -12.30 -9.26 3.31
C VAL A 174 -12.94 -10.05 4.46
N ASP A 175 -12.23 -11.02 5.04
CA ASP A 175 -12.71 -11.82 6.15
C ASP A 175 -12.93 -10.95 7.39
N ARG A 176 -12.05 -9.98 7.67
CA ARG A 176 -12.26 -8.98 8.72
C ARG A 176 -13.52 -8.14 8.50
N GLU A 177 -13.80 -7.71 7.28
CA GLU A 177 -15.01 -6.94 6.97
C GLU A 177 -16.28 -7.81 7.13
N ARG A 178 -16.20 -9.12 6.83
CA ARG A 178 -17.27 -10.09 7.11
C ARG A 178 -17.51 -10.27 8.60
N GLU A 179 -16.43 -10.38 9.38
CA GLU A 179 -16.52 -10.44 10.85
C GLU A 179 -17.23 -9.20 11.39
N ILE A 180 -16.85 -8.00 10.90
CA ILE A 180 -17.45 -6.72 11.31
C ILE A 180 -18.94 -6.68 10.95
N THR A 181 -19.29 -7.08 9.71
CA THR A 181 -20.66 -7.04 9.22
C THR A 181 -21.58 -8.05 9.92
N ALA A 182 -21.03 -9.23 10.28
CA ALA A 182 -21.75 -10.28 10.99
C ALA A 182 -21.80 -10.06 12.50
N PHE A 183 -21.05 -9.09 13.02
CA PHE A 183 -20.94 -8.86 14.45
C PHE A 183 -22.26 -8.36 15.05
N ILE A 184 -22.69 -9.02 16.11
CA ILE A 184 -23.87 -8.62 16.88
C ILE A 184 -23.37 -8.02 18.20
N PRO A 185 -23.57 -6.71 18.43
CA PRO A 185 -23.20 -6.11 19.70
C PRO A 185 -23.95 -6.73 20.88
N VAL A 186 -23.21 -7.13 21.90
CA VAL A 186 -23.77 -7.63 23.14
C VAL A 186 -23.73 -6.51 24.17
N GLU A 187 -24.88 -6.26 24.78
CA GLU A 187 -25.04 -5.27 25.84
C GLU A 187 -24.32 -5.72 27.12
N TYR A 188 -23.71 -4.78 27.78
CA TYR A 188 -23.20 -4.93 29.15
C TYR A 188 -23.16 -3.58 29.85
N TRP A 189 -23.07 -3.60 31.16
CA TRP A 189 -23.04 -2.41 31.97
C TRP A 189 -21.78 -2.33 32.82
N ASN A 190 -21.21 -1.14 32.89
CA ASN A 190 -20.13 -0.80 33.81
C ASN A 190 -20.74 -0.03 34.99
N LEU A 191 -20.50 -0.49 36.21
CA LEU A 191 -20.82 0.23 37.42
C LEU A 191 -19.52 0.75 38.02
N ASN A 192 -19.33 2.07 38.01
CA ASN A 192 -18.14 2.75 38.49
C ASN A 192 -18.46 3.47 39.80
N ALA A 193 -17.77 3.11 40.88
CA ALA A 193 -17.81 3.84 42.14
C ALA A 193 -16.67 4.85 42.20
N GLN A 194 -16.98 6.09 42.47
CA GLN A 194 -16.03 7.14 42.81
C GLN A 194 -15.87 7.16 44.32
N LEU A 195 -14.70 6.76 44.81
CA LEU A 195 -14.43 6.52 46.21
C LEU A 195 -13.38 7.50 46.74
N GLN A 196 -13.48 7.86 48.00
CA GLN A 196 -12.51 8.70 48.69
C GLN A 196 -12.16 8.12 50.05
N ASP A 197 -10.93 8.30 50.51
CA ASP A 197 -10.53 7.96 51.86
C ASP A 197 -11.21 8.91 52.90
N LYS A 198 -11.55 8.37 54.06
CA LYS A 198 -12.27 9.14 55.11
C LYS A 198 -11.50 10.36 55.60
N SER A 199 -10.18 10.38 55.49
CA SER A 199 -9.34 11.52 55.85
C SER A 199 -9.47 12.67 54.88
N LYS A 200 -10.08 12.45 53.70
CA LYS A 200 -10.15 13.37 52.54
C LYS A 200 -8.80 13.97 52.13
N SER A 201 -7.74 13.25 52.47
CA SER A 201 -6.36 13.66 52.18
C SER A 201 -5.96 13.40 50.71
N PHE A 202 -6.82 12.70 49.95
CA PHE A 202 -6.58 12.32 48.60
C PHE A 202 -7.75 12.62 47.66
N VAL A 203 -7.47 12.83 46.37
CA VAL A 203 -8.51 13.06 45.35
C VAL A 203 -9.32 11.79 45.15
N PRO A 204 -10.65 11.86 44.97
CA PRO A 204 -11.46 10.68 44.70
C PRO A 204 -10.97 9.89 43.50
N PHE A 205 -10.95 8.56 43.63
CA PHE A 205 -10.53 7.63 42.58
C PHE A 205 -11.68 6.75 42.13
N LYS A 206 -11.56 6.16 40.92
CA LYS A 206 -12.58 5.28 40.35
C LYS A 206 -12.26 3.81 40.65
N ALA A 207 -13.29 3.05 41.02
CA ALA A 207 -13.26 1.60 41.13
C ALA A 207 -14.39 1.01 40.29
N LEU A 208 -14.09 -0.05 39.53
CA LEU A 208 -15.02 -0.71 38.61
C LEU A 208 -15.54 -2.00 39.26
N LEU A 209 -16.85 -2.23 39.20
CA LEU A 209 -17.46 -3.49 39.60
C LEU A 209 -16.89 -4.64 38.78
N SER A 210 -16.42 -5.69 39.46
CA SER A 210 -15.72 -6.83 38.84
C SER A 210 -16.21 -8.18 39.26
N GLU A 211 -16.68 -8.33 40.51
CA GLU A 211 -17.09 -9.63 41.05
C GLU A 211 -18.38 -9.52 41.90
N LYS A 212 -19.16 -10.62 41.92
CA LYS A 212 -20.28 -10.84 42.82
C LYS A 212 -20.12 -12.22 43.48
N ASN A 213 -20.21 -12.28 44.82
CA ASN A 213 -20.04 -13.51 45.57
C ASN A 213 -18.75 -14.29 45.19
N GLY A 214 -17.65 -13.59 44.99
CA GLY A 214 -16.34 -14.15 44.62
C GLY A 214 -16.22 -14.71 43.19
N LYS A 215 -17.22 -14.46 42.33
CA LYS A 215 -17.20 -14.84 40.91
C LYS A 215 -17.18 -13.58 40.03
N LYS A 216 -16.44 -13.63 38.92
CA LYS A 216 -16.43 -12.54 37.93
C LYS A 216 -17.87 -12.21 37.53
N PHE A 217 -18.23 -10.96 37.65
CA PHE A 217 -19.56 -10.45 37.36
C PHE A 217 -19.50 -9.13 36.60
N LYS A 218 -20.31 -9.04 35.56
CA LYS A 218 -20.52 -7.83 34.78
C LYS A 218 -22.00 -7.80 34.37
N PRO A 219 -22.79 -6.82 34.80
CA PRO A 219 -24.23 -6.77 34.50
C PRO A 219 -24.47 -6.85 32.98
N SER A 220 -25.37 -7.71 32.56
CA SER A 220 -25.72 -7.97 31.16
C SER A 220 -26.86 -7.13 30.64
N ASN A 221 -27.61 -6.48 31.54
CA ASN A 221 -28.76 -5.61 31.23
C ASN A 221 -28.96 -4.57 32.34
N ALA A 222 -29.89 -3.63 32.10
CA ALA A 222 -30.19 -2.55 33.02
C ALA A 222 -30.71 -3.05 34.39
N GLU A 223 -31.53 -4.12 34.41
CA GLU A 223 -32.11 -4.66 35.64
C GLU A 223 -31.03 -5.23 36.57
N GLU A 224 -30.08 -5.98 36.03
CA GLU A 224 -28.93 -6.49 36.81
C GLU A 224 -28.03 -5.32 37.31
N ALA A 225 -27.90 -4.29 36.52
CA ALA A 225 -27.13 -3.10 36.90
C ALA A 225 -27.86 -2.30 38.01
N ASP A 226 -29.20 -2.18 37.94
CA ASP A 226 -30.03 -1.54 38.96
C ASP A 226 -30.00 -2.34 40.29
N ILE A 227 -30.09 -3.63 40.25
CA ILE A 227 -29.96 -4.50 41.43
C ILE A 227 -28.59 -4.30 42.10
N ALA A 228 -27.52 -4.29 41.32
CA ALA A 228 -26.17 -4.09 41.83
C ALA A 228 -26.00 -2.69 42.42
N GLU A 229 -26.47 -1.65 41.70
CA GLU A 229 -26.45 -0.24 42.17
C GLU A 229 -27.17 -0.08 43.52
N ASN A 230 -28.40 -0.59 43.63
CA ASN A 230 -29.19 -0.49 44.84
C ASN A 230 -28.59 -1.25 46.02
N ALA A 231 -27.94 -2.38 45.76
CA ALA A 231 -27.30 -3.18 46.81
C ALA A 231 -26.06 -2.46 47.40
N VAL A 232 -25.29 -1.75 46.57
CA VAL A 232 -24.04 -1.09 47.02
C VAL A 232 -24.19 0.35 47.44
N LYS A 233 -25.27 1.02 47.05
CA LYS A 233 -25.50 2.45 47.28
C LYS A 233 -25.40 2.88 48.76
N ASN A 234 -25.85 2.03 49.66
CA ASN A 234 -25.84 2.27 51.08
C ASN A 234 -24.89 1.33 51.84
N ALA A 235 -24.05 0.58 51.15
CA ALA A 235 -23.09 -0.33 51.76
C ALA A 235 -21.78 0.42 52.08
N ASP A 236 -21.08 -0.07 53.09
CA ASP A 236 -19.72 0.36 53.35
C ASP A 236 -18.78 -0.22 52.31
N PHE A 237 -17.93 0.64 51.72
CA PHE A 237 -16.87 0.25 50.79
C PHE A 237 -15.61 -0.08 51.61
N ILE A 238 -15.28 -1.36 51.78
CA ILE A 238 -14.17 -1.81 52.62
C ILE A 238 -13.07 -2.37 51.78
N VAL A 239 -11.84 -1.91 51.98
CA VAL A 239 -10.64 -2.44 51.28
C VAL A 239 -10.39 -3.85 51.78
N LYS A 240 -10.62 -4.85 50.95
CA LYS A 240 -10.45 -6.27 51.29
C LYS A 240 -9.08 -6.80 50.95
N LYS A 241 -8.47 -6.26 49.88
CA LYS A 241 -7.17 -6.70 49.45
C LYS A 241 -6.37 -5.53 48.86
N VAL A 242 -5.11 -5.46 49.25
CA VAL A 242 -4.14 -4.50 48.74
C VAL A 242 -2.97 -5.29 48.17
N LYS A 243 -2.69 -5.13 46.91
CA LYS A 243 -1.52 -5.73 46.25
C LYS A 243 -0.59 -4.63 45.75
N LYS A 244 0.55 -4.48 46.42
CA LYS A 244 1.65 -3.61 46.03
C LYS A 244 2.71 -4.42 45.29
N SER A 245 3.15 -3.95 44.13
CA SER A 245 4.21 -4.61 43.37
C SER A 245 4.96 -3.60 42.52
N ILE A 246 6.20 -3.91 42.20
CA ILE A 246 6.96 -3.15 41.21
C ILE A 246 6.66 -3.78 39.85
N ALA A 247 6.00 -3.03 39.00
CA ALA A 247 5.78 -3.41 37.62
C ALA A 247 6.93 -2.91 36.76
N LEU A 248 7.53 -3.79 35.97
CA LEU A 248 8.61 -3.47 35.05
C LEU A 248 8.03 -3.31 33.65
N SER A 249 8.44 -2.25 32.95
CA SER A 249 8.18 -2.09 31.53
C SER A 249 9.51 -2.23 30.79
N HIS A 250 9.64 -3.29 30.02
CA HIS A 250 10.86 -3.60 29.29
C HIS A 250 11.01 -2.73 28.05
N ALA A 251 12.24 -2.35 27.75
CA ALA A 251 12.53 -1.63 26.51
C ALA A 251 12.19 -2.48 25.29
N PRO A 252 11.54 -1.90 24.30
CA PRO A 252 11.20 -2.61 23.06
C PRO A 252 12.45 -2.92 22.23
N ALA A 253 12.40 -4.02 21.45
CA ALA A 253 13.50 -4.41 20.56
C ALA A 253 13.79 -3.31 19.53
N PRO A 254 15.02 -3.22 18.99
CA PRO A 254 15.32 -2.35 17.88
C PRO A 254 14.46 -2.71 16.67
N PHE A 255 14.32 -1.80 15.72
CA PHE A 255 13.39 -2.00 14.61
C PHE A 255 13.79 -3.12 13.66
N THR A 256 12.82 -3.96 13.33
CA THR A 256 12.76 -4.72 12.09
C THR A 256 11.98 -3.91 11.03
N THR A 257 11.97 -4.36 9.79
CA THR A 257 11.15 -3.74 8.73
C THR A 257 9.67 -3.63 9.11
N SER A 258 9.13 -4.69 9.71
CA SER A 258 7.72 -4.75 10.11
C SER A 258 7.43 -3.76 11.24
N THR A 259 8.21 -3.79 12.31
CA THR A 259 7.98 -2.92 13.47
C THR A 259 8.23 -1.45 13.15
N LEU A 260 9.17 -1.14 12.24
CA LEU A 260 9.37 0.22 11.73
C LEU A 260 8.14 0.72 10.97
N GLN A 261 7.58 -0.10 10.08
CA GLN A 261 6.37 0.26 9.34
C GLN A 261 5.18 0.47 10.28
N GLN A 262 5.01 -0.39 11.28
CA GLN A 262 3.94 -0.28 12.27
C GLN A 262 4.04 1.02 13.07
N ASP A 263 5.19 1.28 13.66
CA ASP A 263 5.35 2.42 14.56
C ASP A 263 5.39 3.76 13.82
N ALA A 264 6.06 3.82 12.66
CA ALA A 264 6.04 5.01 11.81
C ALA A 264 4.63 5.31 11.26
N SER A 265 3.86 4.29 10.87
CA SER A 265 2.48 4.47 10.43
C SER A 265 1.60 5.04 11.55
N ASN A 266 1.76 4.55 12.77
CA ASN A 266 0.99 5.00 13.93
C ASN A 266 1.39 6.41 14.39
N LYS A 267 2.71 6.68 14.54
CA LYS A 267 3.21 7.96 15.08
C LYS A 267 3.29 9.09 14.06
N MET A 268 3.50 8.76 12.79
CA MET A 268 3.69 9.75 11.73
C MET A 268 2.49 9.87 10.79
N SER A 269 1.53 8.93 10.84
CA SER A 269 0.35 8.86 9.98
C SER A 269 0.72 8.79 8.48
N ILE A 270 1.77 8.06 8.15
CA ILE A 270 2.24 7.83 6.77
C ILE A 270 2.03 6.37 6.37
N SER A 271 1.91 6.13 5.06
CA SER A 271 1.70 4.78 4.54
C SER A 271 2.96 3.91 4.64
N SER A 272 2.78 2.58 4.78
CA SER A 272 3.92 1.64 4.77
C SER A 272 4.82 1.77 3.53
N PRO A 273 4.31 1.96 2.31
CA PRO A 273 5.16 2.27 1.15
C PRO A 273 6.00 3.55 1.30
N ASP A 274 5.44 4.61 1.90
CA ASP A 274 6.18 5.85 2.13
C ASP A 274 7.24 5.68 3.21
N VAL A 275 6.95 4.93 4.28
CA VAL A 275 7.95 4.56 5.31
C VAL A 275 9.15 3.90 4.64
N MET A 276 8.91 2.88 3.80
CA MET A 276 9.99 2.15 3.14
C MET A 276 10.76 3.02 2.14
N ARG A 277 10.09 3.91 1.43
CA ARG A 277 10.76 4.86 0.53
C ARG A 277 11.68 5.82 1.29
N LEU A 278 11.22 6.39 2.39
CA LEU A 278 12.03 7.27 3.25
C LEU A 278 13.20 6.51 3.88
N ALA A 279 12.96 5.29 4.37
CA ALA A 279 14.00 4.45 4.96
C ALA A 279 15.07 4.06 3.92
N GLN A 280 14.66 3.76 2.67
CA GLN A 280 15.59 3.48 1.57
C GLN A 280 16.53 4.68 1.30
N HIS A 281 15.99 5.89 1.28
CA HIS A 281 16.81 7.10 1.12
C HIS A 281 17.80 7.27 2.28
N LEU A 282 17.36 7.06 3.52
CA LEU A 282 18.24 7.13 4.70
C LEU A 282 19.36 6.07 4.66
N TYR A 283 19.09 4.89 4.14
CA TYR A 283 20.06 3.81 3.98
C TYR A 283 21.04 4.09 2.83
N GLU A 284 20.55 4.44 1.65
CA GLU A 284 21.39 4.64 0.47
C GLU A 284 22.21 5.93 0.52
N GLY A 285 21.70 6.91 1.25
CA GLY A 285 22.28 8.24 1.41
C GLY A 285 21.43 9.36 0.83
N ILE A 286 21.58 10.51 1.45
CA ILE A 286 20.89 11.76 1.12
C ILE A 286 21.94 12.83 0.87
N ASP A 287 21.72 13.66 -0.16
CA ASP A 287 22.54 14.86 -0.42
C ASP A 287 22.29 15.89 0.68
N THR A 288 23.34 16.29 1.39
CA THR A 288 23.30 17.32 2.42
C THR A 288 24.16 18.50 1.99
N ASP A 289 23.69 19.72 2.27
CA ASP A 289 24.39 20.96 1.84
C ASP A 289 25.81 21.08 2.41
N LYS A 290 26.06 20.50 3.59
CA LYS A 290 27.33 20.66 4.32
C LYS A 290 28.29 19.50 4.18
N GLU A 291 27.75 18.27 4.12
CA GLU A 291 28.56 17.06 4.20
C GLU A 291 28.50 16.23 2.90
N GLY A 292 27.77 16.71 1.87
CA GLY A 292 27.53 15.99 0.63
C GLY A 292 26.66 14.74 0.86
N HIS A 293 26.81 13.72 0.05
CA HIS A 293 25.97 12.52 0.11
C HIS A 293 26.40 11.57 1.23
N ILE A 294 25.50 11.28 2.18
CA ILE A 294 25.76 10.43 3.36
C ILE A 294 24.59 9.52 3.69
N ALA A 295 24.88 8.31 4.16
CA ALA A 295 23.91 7.36 4.70
C ALA A 295 23.74 7.53 6.21
N PHE A 296 22.56 7.24 6.71
CA PHE A 296 22.18 7.49 8.10
C PHE A 296 21.81 6.23 8.88
N VAL A 297 21.28 5.19 8.23
CA VAL A 297 20.78 3.99 8.89
C VAL A 297 21.32 2.72 8.24
N THR A 298 21.29 1.61 8.98
CA THR A 298 21.60 0.27 8.50
C THR A 298 20.59 -0.21 7.48
N TYR A 299 20.85 -1.36 6.87
CA TYR A 299 19.97 -2.01 5.89
C TYR A 299 18.56 -2.17 6.42
N ILE A 300 17.57 -1.78 5.60
CA ILE A 300 16.19 -1.58 6.04
C ILE A 300 15.25 -2.76 5.80
N ARG A 301 15.68 -3.78 5.07
CA ARG A 301 14.89 -4.99 4.81
C ARG A 301 15.40 -6.14 5.67
N THR A 302 15.04 -6.11 6.94
CA THR A 302 15.49 -7.08 7.93
C THR A 302 14.36 -7.48 8.87
N ASP A 303 14.34 -8.72 9.28
CA ASP A 303 13.54 -9.27 10.38
C ASP A 303 14.39 -9.57 11.61
N SER A 304 15.69 -9.28 11.55
CA SER A 304 16.63 -9.43 12.65
C SER A 304 16.52 -8.26 13.64
N VAL A 305 16.64 -8.59 14.92
CA VAL A 305 16.79 -7.62 16.03
C VAL A 305 18.21 -7.59 16.58
N ARG A 306 19.14 -8.28 15.90
CA ARG A 306 20.56 -8.34 16.30
C ARG A 306 21.22 -6.97 16.11
N ILE A 307 22.13 -6.65 16.98
CA ILE A 307 22.97 -5.44 16.93
C ILE A 307 24.43 -5.87 17.00
N SER A 308 25.30 -5.25 16.22
CA SER A 308 26.75 -5.47 16.33
C SER A 308 27.28 -5.02 17.71
N THR A 309 28.30 -5.70 18.20
CA THR A 309 28.95 -5.35 19.47
C THR A 309 29.43 -3.91 19.49
N ASP A 310 30.09 -3.46 18.42
CA ASP A 310 30.56 -2.09 18.29
C ASP A 310 29.46 -1.03 18.45
N ALA A 311 28.30 -1.25 17.81
CA ALA A 311 27.15 -0.36 17.92
C ALA A 311 26.52 -0.40 19.31
N GLN A 312 26.51 -1.59 19.96
CA GLN A 312 26.00 -1.75 21.31
C GLN A 312 26.88 -1.03 22.32
N ASP A 313 28.20 -1.17 22.22
CA ASP A 313 29.15 -0.53 23.10
C ASP A 313 29.11 1.00 22.95
N ALA A 314 29.07 1.51 21.72
CA ALA A 314 28.94 2.94 21.45
C ALA A 314 27.63 3.52 22.03
N ALA A 315 26.51 2.80 21.91
CA ALA A 315 25.25 3.22 22.48
C ALA A 315 25.29 3.25 24.01
N ARG A 316 25.90 2.24 24.65
CA ARG A 316 26.03 2.16 26.09
C ARG A 316 26.92 3.29 26.65
N GLU A 317 27.99 3.61 25.96
CA GLU A 317 28.86 4.75 26.31
C GLU A 317 28.08 6.07 26.20
N TYR A 318 27.39 6.30 25.09
CA TYR A 318 26.57 7.50 24.89
C TYR A 318 25.48 7.65 25.96
N ILE A 319 24.74 6.56 26.29
CA ILE A 319 23.71 6.57 27.33
C ILE A 319 24.33 6.93 28.69
N THR A 320 25.45 6.34 29.01
CA THR A 320 26.14 6.62 30.27
C THR A 320 26.52 8.09 30.41
N GLN A 321 27.05 8.68 29.33
CA GLN A 321 27.45 10.10 29.32
C GLN A 321 26.27 11.06 29.39
N LYS A 322 25.17 10.75 28.70
CA LYS A 322 24.05 11.67 28.55
C LYS A 322 22.96 11.53 29.61
N TYR A 323 22.70 10.31 30.08
CA TYR A 323 21.56 10.02 30.98
C TYR A 323 22.01 9.52 32.36
N GLY A 324 23.20 8.97 32.48
CA GLY A 324 23.71 8.40 33.71
C GLY A 324 23.81 6.88 33.69
N LYS A 325 24.59 6.33 34.58
CA LYS A 325 24.91 4.90 34.69
C LYS A 325 23.67 4.05 35.04
N GLU A 326 22.68 4.61 35.74
CA GLU A 326 21.47 3.96 36.16
C GLU A 326 20.53 3.63 34.96
N TYR A 327 20.71 4.34 33.83
CA TYR A 327 19.97 4.06 32.59
C TYR A 327 20.55 2.91 31.77
N ILE A 328 21.68 2.32 32.20
CA ILE A 328 22.30 1.18 31.56
C ILE A 328 21.99 -0.09 32.38
N PRO A 329 21.41 -1.15 31.78
CA PRO A 329 21.26 -2.43 32.46
C PRO A 329 22.64 -3.07 32.69
N GLU A 330 22.78 -3.85 33.76
CA GLU A 330 24.07 -4.55 34.09
C GLU A 330 24.55 -5.41 32.93
N LYS A 331 23.62 -6.16 32.31
CA LYS A 331 23.90 -6.94 31.12
C LYS A 331 23.21 -6.28 29.92
N PRO A 332 23.85 -6.28 28.75
CA PRO A 332 23.18 -5.81 27.53
C PRO A 332 21.84 -6.49 27.32
N ASN A 333 20.85 -5.71 26.91
CA ASN A 333 19.53 -6.27 26.55
C ASN A 333 19.69 -7.24 25.38
N PHE A 334 19.06 -8.40 25.50
CA PHE A 334 19.04 -9.43 24.48
C PHE A 334 17.62 -9.66 24.01
N TYR A 335 17.42 -9.54 22.70
CA TYR A 335 16.15 -9.78 22.04
C TYR A 335 16.23 -11.02 21.16
N LYS A 336 15.25 -11.92 21.29
CA LYS A 336 15.20 -13.13 20.46
C LYS A 336 14.72 -12.77 19.06
N SER A 337 15.52 -13.07 18.05
CA SER A 337 15.05 -13.10 16.66
C SER A 337 14.08 -14.28 16.46
N LYS A 338 13.18 -14.15 15.49
CA LYS A 338 12.32 -15.28 15.07
C LYS A 338 13.21 -16.38 14.48
N LYS A 339 12.79 -17.65 14.55
CA LYS A 339 13.58 -18.77 14.00
C LYS A 339 13.88 -18.64 12.50
N SER A 340 13.04 -17.92 11.76
CA SER A 340 13.19 -17.64 10.32
C SER A 340 14.00 -16.38 10.02
N ALA A 341 14.50 -15.66 11.06
CA ALA A 341 15.27 -14.44 10.82
C ALA A 341 16.65 -14.80 10.25
N GLN A 342 17.06 -14.09 9.20
CA GLN A 342 18.39 -14.22 8.62
C GLN A 342 19.43 -13.70 9.61
N ASP A 343 20.18 -14.58 10.24
CA ASP A 343 21.20 -14.23 11.26
C ASP A 343 22.33 -13.31 10.75
N ALA A 344 22.48 -13.22 9.41
CA ALA A 344 23.46 -12.33 8.79
C ALA A 344 23.08 -10.85 8.85
N HIS A 345 21.79 -10.52 9.05
CA HIS A 345 21.31 -9.14 9.08
C HIS A 345 21.38 -8.55 10.49
N GLU A 346 21.47 -7.22 10.54
CA GLU A 346 21.27 -6.42 11.74
C GLU A 346 19.90 -5.76 11.76
N ALA A 347 19.49 -5.30 12.96
CA ALA A 347 18.32 -4.43 13.13
C ALA A 347 18.53 -3.08 12.43
N ILE A 348 17.42 -2.38 12.16
CA ILE A 348 17.46 -1.01 11.64
C ILE A 348 17.85 -0.06 12.76
N ARG A 349 19.02 0.57 12.63
CA ARG A 349 19.60 1.48 13.59
C ARG A 349 20.36 2.64 12.91
N PRO A 350 20.68 3.72 13.63
CA PRO A 350 21.62 4.72 13.11
C PRO A 350 23.00 4.09 12.91
N ILE A 351 23.70 4.50 11.86
CA ILE A 351 25.08 4.08 11.58
C ILE A 351 26.04 4.65 12.65
N ASP A 352 25.84 5.91 13.01
CA ASP A 352 26.64 6.65 13.98
C ASP A 352 25.74 7.23 15.08
N ILE A 353 25.94 6.78 16.31
CA ILE A 353 25.15 7.22 17.47
C ILE A 353 25.40 8.71 17.80
N ASN A 354 26.53 9.28 17.41
CA ASN A 354 26.86 10.69 17.65
C ASN A 354 26.12 11.63 16.69
N ARG A 355 25.51 11.10 15.63
CA ARG A 355 24.58 11.84 14.78
C ARG A 355 23.21 11.90 15.43
N THR A 356 23.12 12.68 16.51
CA THR A 356 21.85 12.83 17.24
C THR A 356 20.77 13.46 16.36
N PRO A 357 19.48 13.25 16.64
CA PRO A 357 18.40 13.92 15.92
C PRO A 357 18.60 15.43 15.82
N GLU A 358 19.07 16.07 16.88
CA GLU A 358 19.30 17.52 16.90
C GLU A 358 20.40 17.93 15.90
N SER A 359 21.48 17.15 15.80
CA SER A 359 22.60 17.43 14.90
C SER A 359 22.23 17.32 13.42
N VAL A 360 21.30 16.42 13.08
CA VAL A 360 20.89 16.17 11.69
C VAL A 360 19.63 16.95 11.26
N LYS A 361 19.02 17.70 12.17
CA LYS A 361 17.76 18.43 11.93
C LYS A 361 17.81 19.35 10.71
N ASN A 362 18.95 19.98 10.47
CA ASN A 362 19.17 20.89 9.35
C ASN A 362 19.81 20.21 8.13
N LEU A 363 20.10 18.91 8.20
CA LEU A 363 20.64 18.12 7.10
C LEU A 363 19.56 17.33 6.36
N LEU A 364 18.43 17.09 7.02
CA LEU A 364 17.33 16.26 6.51
C LEU A 364 16.05 17.10 6.36
N ASP A 365 15.25 16.80 5.35
CA ASP A 365 13.89 17.35 5.29
C ASP A 365 13.02 16.79 6.44
N LYS A 366 11.89 17.42 6.67
CA LYS A 366 10.99 17.12 7.79
C LYS A 366 10.58 15.65 7.86
N SER A 367 10.37 14.98 6.73
CA SER A 367 9.89 13.59 6.69
C SER A 367 11.02 12.61 7.01
N HIS A 368 12.19 12.79 6.40
CA HIS A 368 13.38 12.00 6.69
C HIS A 368 13.85 12.22 8.12
N TYR A 369 13.84 13.47 8.61
CA TYR A 369 14.18 13.80 10.00
C TYR A 369 13.29 13.07 11.01
N ARG A 370 11.95 13.09 10.81
CA ARG A 370 11.03 12.40 11.72
C ARG A 370 11.25 10.89 11.75
N LEU A 371 11.48 10.29 10.59
CA LEU A 371 11.76 8.85 10.52
C LEU A 371 13.12 8.50 11.13
N TYR A 372 14.16 9.29 10.85
CA TYR A 372 15.48 9.11 11.46
C TYR A 372 15.42 9.21 12.98
N LYS A 373 14.74 10.25 13.49
CA LYS A 373 14.53 10.45 14.93
C LYS A 373 13.85 9.24 15.55
N LEU A 374 12.80 8.70 14.91
CA LEU A 374 12.10 7.51 15.39
C LEU A 374 13.03 6.29 15.46
N ILE A 375 13.84 6.06 14.42
CA ILE A 375 14.82 4.96 14.37
C ILE A 375 15.89 5.14 15.46
N TYR A 376 16.41 6.35 15.62
CA TYR A 376 17.42 6.69 16.61
C TYR A 376 16.93 6.46 18.05
N GLU A 377 15.75 7.01 18.37
CA GLU A 377 15.17 6.92 19.70
C GLU A 377 14.83 5.46 20.06
N ARG A 378 14.29 4.68 19.12
CA ARG A 378 14.00 3.26 19.31
C ARG A 378 15.25 2.44 19.55
N PHE A 379 16.30 2.66 18.76
CA PHE A 379 17.58 1.98 18.93
C PHE A 379 18.16 2.29 20.30
N LEU A 380 18.25 3.57 20.67
CA LEU A 380 18.81 3.97 21.94
C LEU A 380 18.00 3.42 23.12
N ALA A 381 16.66 3.51 23.06
CA ALA A 381 15.76 2.94 24.06
C ALA A 381 15.98 1.44 24.26
N SER A 382 16.22 0.70 23.18
CA SER A 382 16.48 -0.75 23.22
C SER A 382 17.75 -1.12 24.03
N GLN A 383 18.66 -0.18 24.22
CA GLN A 383 19.90 -0.39 24.98
C GLN A 383 19.79 0.14 26.42
N MET A 384 18.64 0.71 26.80
CA MET A 384 18.42 1.31 28.12
C MET A 384 17.79 0.33 29.11
N SER A 385 17.89 0.70 30.40
CA SER A 385 17.19 0.01 31.49
C SER A 385 15.68 0.12 31.38
N GLU A 386 14.97 -0.85 31.90
CA GLU A 386 13.52 -0.90 32.00
C GLU A 386 12.95 0.26 32.83
N ALA A 387 11.74 0.68 32.51
CA ALA A 387 11.00 1.60 33.35
C ALA A 387 10.36 0.85 34.52
N LYS A 388 10.35 1.47 35.70
CA LYS A 388 9.81 0.89 36.94
C LYS A 388 8.63 1.71 37.43
N TYR A 389 7.55 0.99 37.77
CA TYR A 389 6.34 1.58 38.29
C TYR A 389 5.95 0.92 39.59
N ASN A 390 5.54 1.70 40.59
CA ASN A 390 4.75 1.18 41.70
C ASN A 390 3.36 0.87 41.18
N SER A 391 2.97 -0.38 41.18
CA SER A 391 1.62 -0.83 40.83
C SER A 391 0.85 -1.13 42.12
N LEU A 392 -0.28 -0.46 42.29
CA LEU A 392 -1.21 -0.68 43.38
C LEU A 392 -2.51 -1.23 42.80
N GLN A 393 -2.97 -2.34 43.32
CA GLN A 393 -4.28 -2.93 43.01
C GLN A 393 -5.07 -3.08 44.29
N LEU A 394 -6.33 -2.66 44.25
CA LEU A 394 -7.26 -2.69 45.36
C LEU A 394 -8.46 -3.56 44.98
N ASP A 395 -8.82 -4.52 45.85
CA ASP A 395 -10.11 -5.16 45.83
C ASP A 395 -10.92 -4.55 46.98
N ILE A 396 -12.06 -3.92 46.66
CA ILE A 396 -12.91 -3.17 47.60
C ILE A 396 -14.27 -3.84 47.60
N GLU A 397 -14.68 -4.31 48.76
CA GLU A 397 -15.96 -4.99 48.95
C GLU A 397 -17.05 -4.00 49.33
N ALA A 398 -18.21 -4.11 48.71
CA ALA A 398 -19.45 -3.43 49.10
C ALA A 398 -20.60 -4.40 48.99
N ALA A 399 -21.21 -4.77 50.12
CA ALA A 399 -22.16 -5.90 50.23
C ALA A 399 -21.52 -7.22 49.66
N ASP A 400 -22.18 -7.89 48.71
CA ASP A 400 -21.68 -9.09 48.03
C ASP A 400 -20.91 -8.81 46.74
N TYR A 401 -20.57 -7.56 46.48
CA TYR A 401 -19.87 -7.11 45.28
C TYR A 401 -18.44 -6.69 45.58
N VAL A 402 -17.54 -6.91 44.60
CA VAL A 402 -16.16 -6.45 44.66
C VAL A 402 -15.89 -5.48 43.53
N PHE A 403 -15.44 -4.28 43.90
CA PHE A 403 -14.94 -3.25 42.99
C PHE A 403 -13.42 -3.32 42.95
N LYS A 404 -12.85 -3.18 41.75
CA LYS A 404 -11.39 -3.14 41.54
C LYS A 404 -10.93 -1.78 41.12
N ALA A 405 -9.86 -1.32 41.74
CA ALA A 405 -9.13 -0.14 41.33
C ALA A 405 -7.66 -0.51 41.12
N SER A 406 -7.05 0.05 40.09
CA SER A 406 -5.62 -0.11 39.82
C SER A 406 -4.99 1.24 39.56
N GLY A 407 -3.76 1.39 40.00
CA GLY A 407 -2.98 2.60 39.77
C GLY A 407 -1.51 2.27 39.56
N LYS A 408 -0.81 3.09 38.77
CA LYS A 408 0.62 2.98 38.54
C LYS A 408 1.27 4.34 38.76
N THR A 409 2.31 4.37 39.58
CA THR A 409 3.12 5.56 39.80
C THR A 409 4.53 5.29 39.28
N LEU A 410 5.06 6.20 38.48
CA LEU A 410 6.39 6.08 37.91
C LEU A 410 7.44 6.21 39.00
N LEU A 411 8.30 5.20 39.14
CA LEU A 411 9.46 5.18 40.05
C LEU A 411 10.75 5.57 39.31
N PHE A 412 10.95 4.98 38.14
CA PHE A 412 12.14 5.21 37.34
C PHE A 412 11.76 5.20 35.86
N LYS A 413 12.14 6.25 35.14
CA LYS A 413 11.78 6.41 33.72
C LYS A 413 12.35 5.34 32.82
N GLY A 414 13.61 4.88 33.11
CA GLY A 414 14.27 3.97 32.19
C GLY A 414 14.23 4.45 30.74
N PHE A 415 13.98 3.56 29.80
CA PHE A 415 13.92 3.88 28.37
C PHE A 415 12.82 4.88 27.99
N THR A 416 11.77 5.05 28.82
CA THR A 416 10.67 5.99 28.51
C THR A 416 11.11 7.46 28.58
N VAL A 417 12.30 7.74 29.01
CA VAL A 417 12.89 9.09 28.95
C VAL A 417 13.09 9.57 27.52
N ILE A 418 13.21 8.66 26.56
CA ILE A 418 13.50 8.96 25.16
C ILE A 418 12.44 8.40 24.20
N TYR A 419 11.76 7.32 24.57
CA TYR A 419 10.88 6.60 23.67
C TYR A 419 9.59 6.15 24.34
N ASP A 420 8.44 6.63 23.79
CA ASP A 420 7.12 6.14 24.15
C ASP A 420 6.61 5.20 23.05
N GLU A 421 6.12 4.02 23.45
CA GLU A 421 5.40 3.15 22.50
C GLU A 421 4.07 3.79 22.11
N ALA A 422 3.73 3.70 20.82
CA ALA A 422 2.42 4.10 20.37
C ALA A 422 1.39 3.12 20.99
N LYS A 423 0.49 3.61 21.83
CA LYS A 423 -0.63 2.81 22.35
C LYS A 423 -1.44 2.27 21.16
N SER A 424 -1.78 0.99 21.17
CA SER A 424 -2.72 0.42 20.22
C SER A 424 -4.13 0.93 20.56
N ASN A 425 -5.01 1.04 19.54
CA ASN A 425 -6.38 1.49 19.80
C ASN A 425 -7.17 0.54 20.72
N ASP A 426 -6.68 -0.68 20.93
CA ASP A 426 -7.27 -1.67 21.81
C ASP A 426 -6.89 -1.46 23.29
N ASP A 427 -5.86 -0.67 23.57
CA ASP A 427 -5.37 -0.39 24.94
C ASP A 427 -6.14 0.75 25.65
N GLU A 428 -7.06 1.44 24.96
CA GLU A 428 -7.82 2.56 25.53
C GLU A 428 -8.96 2.12 26.48
N GLU A 429 -9.33 0.84 26.55
CA GLU A 429 -10.44 0.37 27.38
C GLU A 429 -10.07 -0.01 28.81
N ASP A 430 -8.82 -0.33 29.09
CA ASP A 430 -8.33 -0.52 30.46
C ASP A 430 -7.93 0.85 31.01
N GLY A 431 -8.87 1.47 31.73
CA GLY A 431 -8.80 2.82 32.26
C GLY A 431 -7.41 3.16 32.80
N GLU A 432 -6.88 4.29 32.38
CA GLU A 432 -5.66 4.87 32.96
C GLU A 432 -5.80 4.80 34.48
N GLY A 433 -5.02 3.91 35.09
CA GLY A 433 -4.99 3.76 36.54
C GLY A 433 -4.58 5.10 37.14
N GLY A 434 -5.54 5.82 37.70
CA GLY A 434 -5.30 7.08 38.39
C GLY A 434 -4.34 6.90 39.54
N LEU A 435 -3.89 8.00 40.10
CA LEU A 435 -3.16 7.97 41.36
C LEU A 435 -4.08 7.39 42.43
N LEU A 436 -3.68 6.34 43.11
CA LEU A 436 -4.42 5.75 44.22
C LEU A 436 -3.77 6.13 45.56
N PRO A 437 -4.59 6.39 46.61
CA PRO A 437 -4.09 6.60 47.95
C PRO A 437 -3.42 5.35 48.53
N ASP A 438 -2.54 5.52 49.51
CA ASP A 438 -1.91 4.44 50.25
C ASP A 438 -2.87 3.89 51.28
N LEU A 439 -3.65 2.88 50.88
CA LEU A 439 -4.69 2.24 51.70
C LEU A 439 -4.19 0.91 52.26
N THR A 440 -4.81 0.51 53.36
CA THR A 440 -4.59 -0.79 54.05
C THR A 440 -5.86 -1.62 54.06
N VAL A 441 -5.69 -2.91 54.25
CA VAL A 441 -6.85 -3.84 54.40
C VAL A 441 -7.65 -3.45 55.64
N GLY A 442 -8.95 -3.27 55.44
CA GLY A 442 -9.91 -2.84 56.49
C GLY A 442 -10.26 -1.37 56.43
N ASP A 443 -9.58 -0.59 55.60
CA ASP A 443 -9.94 0.85 55.43
C ASP A 443 -11.35 0.95 54.80
N ILE A 444 -12.15 1.89 55.37
CA ILE A 444 -13.50 2.18 54.89
C ILE A 444 -13.46 3.46 54.06
N LEU A 445 -14.04 3.40 52.87
CA LEU A 445 -14.05 4.48 51.90
C LEU A 445 -15.42 5.11 51.80
N ASP A 446 -15.45 6.42 51.59
CA ASP A 446 -16.69 7.16 51.35
C ASP A 446 -17.04 7.05 49.86
N LEU A 447 -18.29 6.65 49.57
CA LEU A 447 -18.85 6.70 48.22
C LEU A 447 -19.24 8.15 47.88
N ILE A 448 -18.53 8.74 46.93
CA ILE A 448 -18.81 10.12 46.47
C ILE A 448 -19.87 10.08 45.37
N ASN A 449 -19.72 9.17 44.43
CA ASN A 449 -20.63 9.01 43.30
C ASN A 449 -20.63 7.56 42.78
N LEU A 450 -21.78 7.14 42.28
CA LEU A 450 -21.92 5.84 41.61
C LEU A 450 -22.48 6.08 40.20
N THR A 451 -21.77 5.68 39.20
CA THR A 451 -22.17 5.88 37.80
C THR A 451 -22.39 4.55 37.10
N LYS A 452 -23.52 4.46 36.42
CA LYS A 452 -23.96 3.32 35.66
C LYS A 452 -23.87 3.65 34.17
N GLU A 453 -23.08 2.92 33.41
CA GLU A 453 -22.83 3.16 31.98
C GLU A 453 -23.21 1.93 31.15
N GLN A 454 -24.21 2.10 30.28
CA GLN A 454 -24.52 1.11 29.26
C GLN A 454 -23.42 1.07 28.21
N LYS A 455 -22.94 -0.11 27.90
CA LYS A 455 -21.93 -0.34 26.85
C LYS A 455 -22.32 -1.53 26.01
N PHE A 456 -21.78 -1.56 24.81
CA PHE A 456 -21.91 -2.66 23.88
C PHE A 456 -20.54 -3.14 23.48
N THR A 457 -20.38 -4.46 23.30
CA THR A 457 -19.18 -4.99 22.68
C THR A 457 -19.03 -4.41 21.29
N LYS A 458 -17.79 -4.17 20.87
CA LYS A 458 -17.45 -3.60 19.56
C LYS A 458 -16.95 -4.71 18.64
N PRO A 459 -17.21 -4.62 17.32
CA PRO A 459 -16.59 -5.51 16.37
C PRO A 459 -15.06 -5.31 16.36
N PRO A 460 -14.29 -6.29 15.85
CA PRO A 460 -12.86 -6.09 15.68
C PRO A 460 -12.60 -4.91 14.74
N ALA A 461 -11.56 -4.14 15.00
CA ALA A 461 -11.22 -2.98 14.18
C ALA A 461 -10.81 -3.41 12.76
N ARG A 462 -11.16 -2.58 11.77
CA ARG A 462 -10.63 -2.71 10.41
C ARG A 462 -9.11 -2.60 10.40
N PHE A 463 -8.48 -3.24 9.43
CA PHE A 463 -7.03 -3.13 9.29
C PHE A 463 -6.59 -1.71 8.92
N THR A 464 -5.53 -1.25 9.59
CA THR A 464 -4.67 -0.16 9.13
C THR A 464 -3.46 -0.75 8.41
N ASP A 465 -2.62 0.07 7.77
CA ASP A 465 -1.35 -0.40 7.20
C ASP A 465 -0.51 -1.12 8.28
N ALA A 466 -0.40 -0.52 9.47
CA ALA A 466 0.33 -1.08 10.61
C ALA A 466 -0.21 -2.44 11.06
N SER A 467 -1.51 -2.53 11.31
CA SER A 467 -2.12 -3.77 11.81
C SER A 467 -2.17 -4.88 10.75
N LEU A 468 -2.25 -4.53 9.45
CA LEU A 468 -2.15 -5.51 8.38
C LEU A 468 -0.72 -6.07 8.27
N VAL A 469 0.31 -5.21 8.32
CA VAL A 469 1.72 -5.64 8.34
C VAL A 469 1.97 -6.58 9.52
N LYS A 470 1.50 -6.21 10.72
CA LYS A 470 1.58 -7.07 11.91
C LYS A 470 0.89 -8.42 11.70
N ALA A 471 -0.34 -8.41 11.20
CA ALA A 471 -1.11 -9.64 10.97
C ALA A 471 -0.44 -10.55 9.92
N MET A 472 0.15 -9.98 8.87
CA MET A 472 0.92 -10.73 7.87
C MET A 472 2.18 -11.33 8.49
N GLU A 473 2.92 -10.57 9.26
CA GLU A 473 4.13 -11.04 9.95
C GLU A 473 3.82 -12.15 10.97
N ASP A 474 2.81 -11.96 11.83
CA ASP A 474 2.41 -12.93 12.85
C ASP A 474 1.94 -14.26 12.24
N LYS A 475 1.41 -14.22 11.02
CA LYS A 475 0.93 -15.37 10.25
C LYS A 475 1.96 -15.93 9.26
N GLY A 476 3.19 -15.40 9.20
CA GLY A 476 4.24 -15.82 8.27
C GLY A 476 3.96 -15.50 6.79
N ILE A 477 3.04 -14.56 6.50
CA ILE A 477 2.62 -14.19 5.15
C ILE A 477 3.51 -13.07 4.62
N GLY A 478 4.31 -13.35 3.59
CA GLY A 478 5.26 -12.38 3.03
C GLY A 478 6.55 -12.28 3.84
N ARG A 479 7.40 -11.36 3.45
CA ARG A 479 8.73 -11.12 4.06
C ARG A 479 9.01 -9.60 4.05
N PRO A 480 10.04 -9.09 4.74
CA PRO A 480 10.38 -7.67 4.80
C PRO A 480 10.34 -6.93 3.46
N SER A 481 10.77 -7.59 2.39
CA SER A 481 10.78 -7.01 1.03
C SER A 481 9.39 -6.86 0.39
N THR A 482 8.35 -7.52 0.92
CA THR A 482 7.03 -7.62 0.25
C THR A 482 5.90 -6.87 0.94
N TYR A 483 5.94 -6.60 2.24
CA TYR A 483 4.82 -5.98 2.98
C TYR A 483 4.32 -4.68 2.34
N ALA A 484 5.20 -3.71 2.17
CA ALA A 484 4.85 -2.41 1.59
C ALA A 484 4.36 -2.52 0.13
N SER A 485 4.97 -3.40 -0.67
CA SER A 485 4.58 -3.63 -2.06
C SER A 485 3.19 -4.24 -2.17
N ILE A 486 2.81 -5.16 -1.28
CA ILE A 486 1.47 -5.77 -1.23
C ILE A 486 0.43 -4.70 -0.94
N ILE A 487 0.61 -3.88 0.10
CA ILE A 487 -0.31 -2.78 0.44
C ILE A 487 -0.47 -1.82 -0.74
N SER A 488 0.64 -1.45 -1.38
CA SER A 488 0.63 -0.58 -2.57
C SER A 488 -0.17 -1.19 -3.73
N VAL A 489 -0.01 -2.48 -3.98
CA VAL A 489 -0.73 -3.19 -5.07
C VAL A 489 -2.22 -3.28 -4.77
N LEU A 490 -2.63 -3.59 -3.53
CA LEU A 490 -4.04 -3.65 -3.15
C LEU A 490 -4.75 -2.30 -3.39
N ALA A 491 -4.11 -1.20 -3.00
CA ALA A 491 -4.62 0.16 -3.24
C ALA A 491 -4.61 0.53 -4.73
N LYS A 492 -3.49 0.31 -5.44
CA LYS A 492 -3.34 0.64 -6.87
C LYS A 492 -4.33 -0.12 -7.76
N ARG A 493 -4.73 -1.33 -7.36
CA ARG A 493 -5.72 -2.16 -8.08
C ARG A 493 -7.16 -1.86 -7.67
N ASN A 494 -7.39 -0.90 -6.77
CA ASN A 494 -8.70 -0.61 -6.19
C ASN A 494 -9.36 -1.83 -5.54
N TYR A 495 -8.57 -2.73 -4.95
CA TYR A 495 -9.12 -3.83 -4.14
C TYR A 495 -9.47 -3.33 -2.75
N THR A 496 -8.74 -2.33 -2.26
CA THR A 496 -9.04 -1.63 -1.03
C THR A 496 -9.04 -0.12 -1.24
N VAL A 497 -9.87 0.58 -0.48
CA VAL A 497 -9.89 2.04 -0.37
C VAL A 497 -9.59 2.43 1.07
N LYS A 498 -9.06 3.64 1.29
CA LYS A 498 -8.83 4.13 2.65
C LYS A 498 -10.00 5.00 3.11
N GLU A 499 -10.55 4.68 4.28
CA GLU A 499 -11.43 5.54 5.06
C GLU A 499 -10.68 6.00 6.32
N GLY A 500 -10.15 7.21 6.29
CA GLY A 500 -9.19 7.68 7.27
C GLY A 500 -7.92 6.81 7.25
N LYS A 501 -7.58 6.17 8.38
CA LYS A 501 -6.44 5.25 8.50
C LYS A 501 -6.78 3.78 8.14
N PHE A 502 -8.07 3.46 7.99
CA PHE A 502 -8.55 2.09 7.81
C PHE A 502 -8.63 1.66 6.35
N MET A 503 -8.35 0.40 6.10
CA MET A 503 -8.48 -0.25 4.79
C MET A 503 -9.85 -0.91 4.69
N VAL A 504 -10.64 -0.49 3.69
CA VAL A 504 -11.98 -1.03 3.42
C VAL A 504 -11.96 -1.79 2.10
N PRO A 505 -12.39 -3.06 2.06
CA PRO A 505 -12.42 -3.82 0.82
C PRO A 505 -13.53 -3.31 -0.11
N THR A 506 -13.25 -3.25 -1.40
CA THR A 506 -14.24 -2.90 -2.43
C THR A 506 -15.09 -4.12 -2.82
N LYS A 507 -16.21 -3.91 -3.50
CA LYS A 507 -17.04 -5.00 -4.02
C LYS A 507 -16.22 -6.03 -4.82
N VAL A 508 -15.31 -5.56 -5.65
CA VAL A 508 -14.43 -6.42 -6.45
C VAL A 508 -13.49 -7.29 -5.58
N ALA A 509 -13.09 -6.80 -4.41
CA ALA A 509 -12.29 -7.58 -3.46
C ALA A 509 -13.05 -8.82 -2.95
N PHE A 510 -14.35 -8.67 -2.64
CA PHE A 510 -15.20 -9.80 -2.25
C PHE A 510 -15.33 -10.81 -3.39
N GLU A 511 -15.63 -10.35 -4.61
CA GLU A 511 -15.79 -11.21 -5.79
C GLU A 511 -14.50 -12.00 -6.09
N ILE A 512 -13.31 -11.35 -5.99
CA ILE A 512 -12.02 -12.01 -6.16
C ILE A 512 -11.80 -13.06 -5.06
N THR A 513 -12.03 -12.67 -3.80
CA THR A 513 -11.80 -13.56 -2.66
C THR A 513 -12.73 -14.78 -2.72
N ASP A 514 -14.02 -14.60 -3.03
CA ASP A 514 -14.98 -15.69 -3.14
C ASP A 514 -14.60 -16.66 -4.24
N MET A 515 -14.20 -16.14 -5.40
CA MET A 515 -13.73 -16.96 -6.50
C MET A 515 -12.46 -17.75 -6.12
N LEU A 516 -11.50 -17.11 -5.48
CA LEU A 516 -10.26 -17.75 -5.09
C LEU A 516 -10.48 -18.78 -3.98
N VAL A 517 -11.33 -18.51 -2.99
CA VAL A 517 -11.70 -19.47 -1.95
C VAL A 517 -12.43 -20.68 -2.53
N LYS A 518 -13.34 -20.47 -3.52
CA LYS A 518 -14.08 -21.55 -4.16
C LYS A 518 -13.19 -22.53 -4.94
N TYR A 519 -12.23 -22.01 -5.72
CA TYR A 519 -11.46 -22.84 -6.67
C TYR A 519 -10.01 -23.08 -6.27
N PHE A 520 -9.43 -22.20 -5.45
CA PHE A 520 -8.02 -22.17 -5.09
C PHE A 520 -7.84 -21.96 -3.59
N SER A 521 -8.66 -22.65 -2.79
CA SER A 521 -8.67 -22.50 -1.33
C SER A 521 -7.27 -22.55 -0.71
N ASP A 522 -6.42 -23.45 -1.18
CA ASP A 522 -5.04 -23.62 -0.69
C ASP A 522 -4.18 -22.38 -0.99
N ILE A 523 -4.28 -21.81 -2.20
CA ILE A 523 -3.46 -20.66 -2.60
C ILE A 523 -3.76 -19.40 -1.78
N VAL A 524 -4.99 -19.31 -1.29
CA VAL A 524 -5.42 -18.21 -0.40
C VAL A 524 -5.48 -18.65 1.07
N ASP A 525 -4.99 -19.85 1.38
CA ASP A 525 -4.85 -20.31 2.75
C ASP A 525 -3.59 -19.70 3.40
N VAL A 526 -3.75 -19.33 4.68
CA VAL A 526 -2.70 -18.70 5.47
C VAL A 526 -1.56 -19.67 5.75
N SER A 527 -1.89 -20.89 6.20
CA SER A 527 -0.89 -21.89 6.57
C SER A 527 -0.11 -22.36 5.35
N PHE A 528 -0.80 -22.64 4.26
CA PHE A 528 -0.16 -23.02 3.00
C PHE A 528 0.81 -21.95 2.49
N THR A 529 0.42 -20.65 2.61
CA THR A 529 1.31 -19.56 2.18
C THR A 529 2.52 -19.41 3.08
N SER A 530 2.36 -19.57 4.40
CA SER A 530 3.45 -19.59 5.36
C SER A 530 4.42 -20.75 5.09
N ASP A 531 3.89 -21.96 4.94
CA ASP A 531 4.69 -23.17 4.63
C ASP A 531 5.47 -23.02 3.32
N MET A 532 4.88 -22.36 2.32
CA MET A 532 5.55 -22.08 1.07
C MET A 532 6.68 -21.04 1.23
N GLU A 533 6.48 -20.01 2.06
CA GLU A 533 7.56 -19.07 2.40
C GLU A 533 8.71 -19.78 3.12
N ASP A 534 8.39 -20.68 4.05
CA ASP A 534 9.40 -21.47 4.78
C ASP A 534 10.16 -22.45 3.86
N LYS A 535 9.46 -23.06 2.88
CA LYS A 535 10.13 -23.87 1.83
C LYS A 535 11.06 -23.03 0.96
N LEU A 536 10.66 -21.80 0.60
CA LEU A 536 11.50 -20.88 -0.16
C LEU A 536 12.72 -20.40 0.66
N ASP A 537 12.57 -20.20 1.95
CA ASP A 537 13.69 -19.88 2.84
C ASP A 537 14.62 -21.10 3.01
N GLY A 538 14.09 -22.34 3.06
CA GLY A 538 14.90 -23.57 3.09
C GLY A 538 15.75 -23.79 1.85
N ILE A 539 15.47 -23.15 0.71
CA ILE A 539 16.35 -23.16 -0.48
C ILE A 539 17.63 -22.38 -0.20
N GLU A 540 17.58 -21.33 0.62
CA GLU A 540 18.79 -20.56 1.02
C GLU A 540 19.79 -21.43 1.79
N GLU A 541 19.31 -22.48 2.45
CA GLU A 541 20.13 -23.49 3.16
C GLU A 541 20.56 -24.67 2.26
N GLY A 542 20.26 -24.62 0.96
CA GLY A 542 20.66 -25.64 -0.03
C GLY A 542 19.54 -26.62 -0.43
N GLY A 543 18.28 -26.30 -0.12
CA GLY A 543 17.12 -27.07 -0.61
C GLY A 543 16.95 -27.04 -2.12
N ASP A 544 16.37 -28.09 -2.69
CA ASP A 544 16.11 -28.22 -4.13
C ASP A 544 14.87 -27.39 -4.55
N TRP A 545 15.12 -26.28 -5.24
CA TRP A 545 14.06 -25.38 -5.71
C TRP A 545 13.21 -25.98 -6.83
N HIS A 546 13.75 -26.89 -7.66
CA HIS A 546 12.99 -27.60 -8.69
C HIS A 546 11.91 -28.48 -8.06
N LYS A 547 12.25 -29.16 -6.97
CA LYS A 547 11.30 -30.00 -6.22
C LYS A 547 10.15 -29.14 -5.65
N VAL A 548 10.44 -27.98 -5.08
CA VAL A 548 9.40 -27.08 -4.56
C VAL A 548 8.40 -26.69 -5.65
N LEU A 549 8.87 -26.39 -6.86
CA LEU A 549 8.00 -26.04 -7.98
C LEU A 549 7.26 -27.26 -8.56
N ALA A 550 7.93 -28.41 -8.64
CA ALA A 550 7.35 -29.67 -9.13
C ALA A 550 6.23 -30.18 -8.21
N ASP A 551 6.37 -30.02 -6.91
CA ASP A 551 5.33 -30.39 -5.93
C ASP A 551 4.13 -29.41 -5.99
N PHE A 552 4.38 -28.14 -6.29
CA PHE A 552 3.34 -27.10 -6.32
C PHE A 552 2.50 -27.11 -7.61
N TYR A 553 3.16 -27.23 -8.78
CA TYR A 553 2.51 -26.89 -10.05
C TYR A 553 1.42 -27.87 -10.52
N PRO A 554 1.54 -29.21 -10.44
CA PRO A 554 0.52 -30.13 -10.92
C PRO A 554 -0.86 -29.92 -10.26
N PRO A 555 -1.00 -29.93 -8.91
CA PRO A 555 -2.30 -29.71 -8.28
C PRO A 555 -2.86 -28.30 -8.59
N PHE A 556 -2.00 -27.31 -8.76
CA PHE A 556 -2.42 -25.97 -9.18
C PHE A 556 -2.98 -25.96 -10.60
N ALA A 557 -2.32 -26.66 -11.53
CA ALA A 557 -2.75 -26.77 -12.93
C ALA A 557 -4.10 -27.48 -13.07
N GLU A 558 -4.34 -28.55 -12.32
CA GLU A 558 -5.64 -29.24 -12.26
C GLU A 558 -6.76 -28.32 -11.81
N LYS A 559 -6.54 -27.54 -10.73
CA LYS A 559 -7.50 -26.55 -10.25
C LYS A 559 -7.76 -25.44 -11.28
N LEU A 560 -6.75 -25.02 -12.05
CA LEU A 560 -6.93 -24.05 -13.14
C LEU A 560 -7.85 -24.60 -14.25
N VAL A 561 -7.66 -25.86 -14.63
CA VAL A 561 -8.53 -26.53 -15.61
C VAL A 561 -9.96 -26.61 -15.09
N PHE A 562 -10.13 -27.08 -13.84
CA PHE A 562 -11.44 -27.15 -13.20
C PHE A 562 -12.10 -25.78 -13.13
N ALA A 563 -11.41 -24.77 -12.60
CA ALA A 563 -11.92 -23.40 -12.49
C ALA A 563 -12.20 -22.76 -13.86
N SER A 564 -11.50 -23.14 -14.91
CA SER A 564 -11.75 -22.63 -16.27
C SER A 564 -13.05 -23.20 -16.86
N ASN A 565 -13.41 -24.40 -16.48
CA ASN A 565 -14.57 -25.16 -17.02
C ASN A 565 -15.82 -25.05 -16.13
N ASP A 566 -15.67 -24.88 -14.82
CA ASP A 566 -16.76 -24.80 -13.84
C ASP A 566 -17.48 -23.43 -13.87
N GLY A 567 -18.08 -23.09 -14.93
CA GLY A 567 -18.83 -21.85 -15.12
C GLY A 567 -19.49 -21.86 -16.49
N ASP A 568 -19.29 -22.96 -17.17
CA ASP A 568 -20.05 -23.29 -18.37
C ASP A 568 -21.41 -23.86 -17.88
N GLU A 569 -22.40 -22.98 -17.71
CA GLU A 569 -23.74 -23.37 -17.29
C GLU A 569 -24.43 -24.05 -18.50
N LEU A 570 -24.71 -25.35 -18.39
CA LEU A 570 -25.49 -26.06 -19.38
C LEU A 570 -26.89 -25.50 -19.36
N THR A 571 -27.40 -25.06 -20.52
CA THR A 571 -28.75 -24.54 -20.66
C THR A 571 -29.67 -25.57 -21.31
N ASP A 572 -30.98 -25.43 -21.15
CA ASP A 572 -31.98 -26.25 -21.82
C ASP A 572 -32.12 -25.92 -23.31
N ILE A 573 -31.34 -24.97 -23.82
CA ILE A 573 -31.39 -24.51 -25.21
C ILE A 573 -30.60 -25.49 -26.08
N VAL A 574 -31.24 -26.03 -27.07
CA VAL A 574 -30.66 -26.99 -28.02
C VAL A 574 -29.99 -26.25 -29.18
N CYS A 575 -28.81 -26.71 -29.55
CA CYS A 575 -28.04 -26.18 -30.68
C CYS A 575 -28.74 -26.50 -32.01
N GLU A 576 -29.12 -25.51 -32.78
CA GLU A 576 -29.81 -25.61 -34.05
C GLU A 576 -28.99 -26.37 -35.13
N LYS A 577 -27.66 -26.46 -34.95
CA LYS A 577 -26.76 -27.10 -35.93
C LYS A 577 -26.51 -28.58 -35.66
N CYS A 578 -26.50 -29.02 -34.42
CA CYS A 578 -26.08 -30.39 -34.07
C CYS A 578 -26.93 -31.07 -33.00
N GLY A 579 -27.98 -30.42 -32.49
CA GLY A 579 -28.87 -30.98 -31.47
C GLY A 579 -28.29 -31.11 -30.05
N ALA A 580 -27.05 -30.73 -29.81
CA ALA A 580 -26.47 -30.74 -28.46
C ALA A 580 -26.93 -29.53 -27.66
N PHE A 581 -26.94 -29.59 -26.33
CA PHE A 581 -27.28 -28.45 -25.49
C PHE A 581 -26.29 -27.31 -25.65
N MET A 582 -26.75 -26.07 -25.47
CA MET A 582 -25.90 -24.90 -25.46
C MET A 582 -25.38 -24.65 -24.05
N ILE A 583 -24.16 -24.15 -23.97
CA ILE A 583 -23.49 -23.76 -22.71
C ILE A 583 -23.42 -22.23 -22.65
N ARG A 584 -23.86 -21.67 -21.53
CA ARG A 584 -23.76 -20.24 -21.28
C ARG A 584 -22.32 -19.88 -20.92
N ARG A 585 -21.69 -18.97 -21.66
CA ARG A 585 -20.33 -18.49 -21.50
C ARG A 585 -20.29 -16.98 -21.41
N SER A 586 -19.30 -16.45 -20.69
CA SER A 586 -19.01 -15.02 -20.67
C SER A 586 -17.87 -14.70 -21.63
N GLY A 587 -18.07 -13.75 -22.54
CA GLY A 587 -17.08 -13.32 -23.50
C GLY A 587 -16.79 -11.82 -23.42
N ARG A 588 -15.86 -11.38 -24.29
CA ARG A 588 -15.44 -9.96 -24.38
C ARG A 588 -16.61 -8.98 -24.62
N TYR A 589 -17.70 -9.47 -25.17
CA TYR A 589 -18.84 -8.66 -25.58
C TYR A 589 -20.13 -8.96 -24.79
N GLY A 590 -20.03 -9.71 -23.69
CA GLY A 590 -21.14 -10.12 -22.82
C GLY A 590 -21.32 -11.62 -22.75
N LYS A 591 -22.42 -12.05 -22.14
CA LYS A 591 -22.81 -13.47 -22.08
C LYS A 591 -23.26 -13.97 -23.45
N TYR A 592 -22.89 -15.20 -23.78
CA TYR A 592 -23.26 -15.84 -25.03
C TYR A 592 -23.44 -17.35 -24.82
N LEU A 593 -24.22 -17.96 -25.69
CA LEU A 593 -24.44 -19.41 -25.73
C LEU A 593 -23.48 -20.03 -26.75
N ALA A 594 -22.70 -21.01 -26.34
CA ALA A 594 -21.84 -21.82 -27.22
C ALA A 594 -22.34 -23.27 -27.23
N CYS A 595 -22.20 -23.96 -28.34
CA CYS A 595 -22.55 -25.37 -28.41
C CYS A 595 -21.62 -26.19 -27.47
N SER A 596 -22.20 -27.13 -26.69
CA SER A 596 -21.41 -28.03 -25.81
C SER A 596 -20.52 -28.97 -26.61
N ASN A 597 -20.83 -29.19 -27.89
CA ASN A 597 -20.04 -30.05 -28.77
C ASN A 597 -18.91 -29.31 -29.49
N ASN A 598 -18.42 -28.18 -28.94
CA ASN A 598 -17.22 -27.48 -29.43
C ASN A 598 -15.97 -28.30 -29.10
N PRO A 599 -15.03 -28.54 -30.02
CA PRO A 599 -14.84 -27.90 -31.34
C PRO A 599 -15.56 -28.52 -32.53
N ALA A 600 -16.23 -29.67 -32.38
CA ALA A 600 -16.93 -30.32 -33.48
C ALA A 600 -18.10 -29.48 -34.02
N CYS A 601 -18.78 -28.72 -33.19
CA CYS A 601 -19.77 -27.72 -33.56
C CYS A 601 -19.40 -26.33 -33.03
N THR A 602 -19.17 -25.39 -33.91
CA THR A 602 -18.73 -24.02 -33.55
C THR A 602 -19.91 -23.03 -33.42
N ASN A 603 -21.12 -23.52 -33.22
CA ASN A 603 -22.29 -22.66 -33.10
C ASN A 603 -22.25 -21.80 -31.84
N VAL A 604 -22.45 -20.49 -32.00
CA VAL A 604 -22.44 -19.50 -30.92
C VAL A 604 -23.61 -18.55 -31.12
N LYS A 605 -24.41 -18.30 -30.06
CA LYS A 605 -25.50 -17.33 -30.02
C LYS A 605 -25.23 -16.29 -28.92
N SER A 606 -25.54 -15.02 -29.19
CA SER A 606 -25.56 -14.01 -28.13
C SER A 606 -26.78 -14.23 -27.23
N GLU A 607 -26.63 -14.19 -25.92
CA GLU A 607 -27.73 -14.36 -24.96
C GLU A 607 -28.49 -13.05 -24.73
N SER A 608 -27.92 -11.93 -25.12
CA SER A 608 -28.38 -10.57 -24.82
C SER A 608 -28.83 -9.81 -26.07
N ASP A 609 -29.26 -10.50 -27.14
CA ASP A 609 -29.84 -9.82 -28.28
C ASP A 609 -31.26 -9.38 -27.92
N GLU A 610 -31.37 -8.23 -27.23
CA GLU A 610 -32.66 -7.57 -26.98
C GLU A 610 -33.25 -7.10 -28.33
N VAL A 611 -34.51 -7.44 -28.62
CA VAL A 611 -35.20 -6.96 -29.80
C VAL A 611 -35.55 -5.48 -29.59
N SER A 612 -35.00 -4.63 -30.44
CA SER A 612 -35.37 -3.21 -30.46
C SER A 612 -36.73 -3.02 -31.14
N GLU A 613 -37.48 -2.04 -30.68
CA GLU A 613 -38.72 -1.61 -31.36
C GLU A 613 -38.48 -0.99 -32.75
N GLU A 614 -37.20 -0.64 -33.03
CA GLU A 614 -36.83 -0.02 -34.29
C GLU A 614 -36.72 -1.05 -35.43
N LYS A 615 -37.29 -0.70 -36.59
CA LYS A 615 -37.23 -1.53 -37.80
C LYS A 615 -36.01 -1.21 -38.65
N CYS A 616 -35.45 -2.21 -39.27
CA CYS A 616 -34.39 -2.07 -40.25
C CYS A 616 -34.86 -1.28 -41.46
N PRO A 617 -34.26 -0.14 -41.82
CA PRO A 617 -34.70 0.66 -42.97
C PRO A 617 -34.45 -0.02 -44.31
N LYS A 618 -33.65 -1.12 -44.34
CA LYS A 618 -33.36 -1.87 -45.59
C LYS A 618 -34.28 -3.04 -45.83
N CYS A 619 -34.74 -3.74 -44.79
CA CYS A 619 -35.53 -4.97 -44.94
C CYS A 619 -36.77 -5.06 -44.03
N GLY A 620 -37.03 -4.06 -43.19
CA GLY A 620 -38.21 -4.01 -42.33
C GLY A 620 -38.17 -4.90 -41.07
N ALA A 621 -37.14 -5.75 -40.89
CA ALA A 621 -37.04 -6.61 -39.71
C ALA A 621 -36.70 -5.79 -38.45
N ASN A 622 -37.19 -6.19 -37.28
CA ASN A 622 -36.84 -5.54 -36.01
C ASN A 622 -35.31 -5.67 -35.73
N LEU A 623 -34.68 -4.56 -35.42
CA LEU A 623 -33.24 -4.54 -35.13
C LEU A 623 -32.93 -5.21 -33.80
N LEU A 624 -31.77 -5.84 -33.71
CA LEU A 624 -31.25 -6.44 -32.48
C LEU A 624 -30.18 -5.52 -31.82
N ILE A 625 -30.29 -5.33 -30.52
CA ILE A 625 -29.25 -4.63 -29.73
C ILE A 625 -28.12 -5.61 -29.47
N LYS A 626 -26.96 -5.37 -30.09
CA LYS A 626 -25.75 -6.21 -29.98
C LYS A 626 -24.60 -5.49 -29.31
N ASN A 627 -23.77 -6.21 -28.59
CA ASN A 627 -22.54 -5.68 -27.97
C ASN A 627 -21.34 -5.87 -28.90
N GLY A 628 -20.63 -4.80 -29.25
CA GLY A 628 -19.48 -4.82 -30.14
C GLY A 628 -18.21 -4.19 -29.53
N LYS A 629 -17.11 -4.19 -30.27
CA LYS A 629 -15.80 -3.65 -29.88
C LYS A 629 -15.88 -2.17 -29.43
N PHE A 630 -16.85 -1.41 -29.94
CA PHE A 630 -17.00 0.03 -29.70
C PHE A 630 -18.27 0.39 -28.91
N GLY A 631 -18.88 -0.58 -28.20
CA GLY A 631 -20.11 -0.42 -27.44
C GLY A 631 -21.29 -1.13 -28.06
N LYS A 632 -22.52 -0.85 -27.52
CA LYS A 632 -23.76 -1.39 -28.05
C LYS A 632 -24.05 -0.83 -29.46
N PHE A 633 -24.61 -1.67 -30.31
CA PHE A 633 -25.04 -1.27 -31.65
C PHE A 633 -26.35 -2.00 -32.06
N LEU A 634 -27.11 -1.39 -32.94
CA LEU A 634 -28.29 -2.00 -33.58
C LEU A 634 -27.83 -2.71 -34.85
N GLY A 635 -28.13 -3.99 -34.95
CA GLY A 635 -27.83 -4.81 -36.13
C GLY A 635 -29.06 -5.55 -36.67
N CYS A 636 -29.13 -5.68 -37.97
CA CYS A 636 -30.24 -6.42 -38.60
C CYS A 636 -30.10 -7.94 -38.30
N PRO A 637 -31.20 -8.64 -37.90
CA PRO A 637 -31.17 -10.09 -37.69
C PRO A 637 -30.92 -10.87 -38.97
N ASN A 638 -31.25 -10.33 -40.15
CA ASN A 638 -31.07 -10.96 -41.45
C ASN A 638 -29.65 -10.85 -42.00
N TYR A 639 -28.65 -10.70 -41.14
CA TYR A 639 -27.26 -10.78 -41.55
C TYR A 639 -26.89 -12.24 -41.89
N PRO A 640 -26.21 -12.53 -42.99
CA PRO A 640 -25.48 -11.63 -43.90
C PRO A 640 -26.26 -11.01 -45.06
N GLU A 641 -27.49 -11.42 -45.33
CA GLU A 641 -28.28 -10.90 -46.45
C GLU A 641 -28.58 -9.39 -46.29
N CYS A 642 -28.80 -8.94 -45.07
CA CYS A 642 -28.93 -7.51 -44.73
C CYS A 642 -27.81 -7.05 -43.80
N THR A 643 -26.92 -6.22 -44.30
CA THR A 643 -25.75 -5.73 -43.58
C THR A 643 -25.96 -4.45 -42.80
N TYR A 644 -27.23 -4.06 -42.52
CA TYR A 644 -27.51 -2.81 -41.80
C TYR A 644 -27.06 -2.88 -40.35
N ILE A 645 -26.21 -1.93 -39.95
CA ILE A 645 -25.76 -1.74 -38.59
C ILE A 645 -25.70 -0.25 -38.24
N ARG A 646 -26.06 0.10 -37.00
CA ARG A 646 -26.00 1.45 -36.45
C ARG A 646 -25.55 1.43 -35.00
N ALA A 647 -24.77 2.45 -34.54
CA ALA A 647 -24.43 2.56 -33.13
C ALA A 647 -25.73 2.84 -32.30
N PHE A 648 -25.83 2.21 -31.12
CA PHE A 648 -27.04 2.26 -30.27
C PHE A 648 -27.39 3.68 -29.83
N ASP A 649 -26.37 4.49 -29.51
CA ASP A 649 -26.45 5.87 -29.03
C ASP A 649 -26.43 6.92 -30.17
N SER A 650 -26.67 6.52 -31.41
CA SER A 650 -26.80 7.43 -32.54
C SER A 650 -28.26 7.73 -32.87
N GLU A 651 -28.59 8.99 -33.05
CA GLU A 651 -29.92 9.44 -33.46
C GLU A 651 -29.98 9.48 -35.00
N PRO A 652 -31.04 8.96 -35.66
CA PRO A 652 -31.21 9.08 -37.10
C PRO A 652 -31.44 10.54 -37.47
N THR A 653 -31.03 10.91 -38.68
CA THR A 653 -31.26 12.24 -39.26
C THR A 653 -31.55 12.10 -40.78
N ASP A 654 -32.32 12.99 -41.32
CA ASP A 654 -32.63 13.02 -42.75
C ASP A 654 -31.51 13.62 -43.61
N GLU A 655 -30.44 14.11 -42.96
CA GLU A 655 -29.29 14.71 -43.67
C GLU A 655 -28.49 13.66 -44.44
N LYS A 656 -28.14 14.00 -45.66
CA LYS A 656 -27.29 13.17 -46.52
C LYS A 656 -25.86 13.62 -46.48
N CYS A 657 -24.94 12.69 -46.61
CA CYS A 657 -23.52 12.99 -46.59
C CYS A 657 -23.07 13.81 -47.79
N PRO A 658 -22.49 14.98 -47.60
CA PRO A 658 -22.05 15.82 -48.74
C PRO A 658 -20.89 15.20 -49.54
N LYS A 659 -20.21 14.16 -49.02
CA LYS A 659 -19.12 13.47 -49.71
C LYS A 659 -19.57 12.29 -50.57
N CYS A 660 -20.63 11.56 -50.16
CA CYS A 660 -21.03 10.31 -50.85
C CYS A 660 -22.54 10.11 -50.96
N GLY A 661 -23.38 11.06 -50.56
CA GLY A 661 -24.84 10.95 -50.60
C GLY A 661 -25.46 9.94 -49.64
N GLY A 662 -24.63 9.22 -48.82
CA GLY A 662 -25.14 8.20 -47.90
C GLY A 662 -25.80 8.79 -46.66
N ASP A 663 -26.56 7.95 -45.94
CA ASP A 663 -27.26 8.35 -44.71
C ASP A 663 -26.31 8.76 -43.61
N MET A 664 -26.70 9.79 -42.86
CA MET A 664 -25.94 10.27 -41.70
C MET A 664 -26.70 9.99 -40.40
N VAL A 665 -25.94 9.92 -39.29
CA VAL A 665 -26.48 9.78 -37.94
C VAL A 665 -25.80 10.77 -37.02
N ILE A 666 -26.55 11.28 -36.03
CA ILE A 666 -26.00 12.16 -35.00
C ILE A 666 -25.34 11.30 -33.91
N ARG A 667 -24.07 11.57 -33.62
CA ARG A 667 -23.31 10.94 -32.50
C ARG A 667 -22.87 11.96 -31.48
N LYS A 668 -22.71 11.53 -30.24
CA LYS A 668 -22.06 12.29 -29.16
C LYS A 668 -20.57 11.93 -29.10
N GLY A 669 -19.71 12.92 -29.21
CA GLY A 669 -18.26 12.76 -29.01
C GLY A 669 -17.73 13.59 -27.85
N LYS A 670 -16.46 13.45 -27.55
CA LYS A 670 -15.77 14.19 -26.47
C LYS A 670 -15.90 15.72 -26.59
N PHE A 671 -16.17 16.20 -27.81
CA PHE A 671 -16.25 17.63 -28.15
C PHE A 671 -17.66 18.09 -28.59
N GLY A 672 -18.70 17.27 -28.32
CA GLY A 672 -20.08 17.58 -28.63
C GLY A 672 -20.72 16.64 -29.67
N LYS A 673 -21.96 16.97 -30.10
CA LYS A 673 -22.69 16.22 -31.15
C LYS A 673 -22.06 16.48 -32.53
N TYR A 674 -22.00 15.42 -33.35
CA TYR A 674 -21.51 15.49 -34.72
C TYR A 674 -22.31 14.51 -35.62
N LEU A 675 -22.37 14.83 -36.90
CA LEU A 675 -22.92 13.96 -37.93
C LEU A 675 -21.86 12.96 -38.39
N ASN A 676 -22.20 11.68 -38.40
CA ASN A 676 -21.33 10.61 -38.89
C ASN A 676 -22.02 9.88 -40.07
N CYS A 677 -21.34 9.80 -41.20
CA CYS A 677 -21.87 9.07 -42.34
C CYS A 677 -21.74 7.55 -42.17
N LEU A 678 -22.83 6.82 -42.37
CA LEU A 678 -22.87 5.36 -42.25
C LEU A 678 -22.09 4.67 -43.39
N ASN A 679 -21.94 5.32 -44.56
CA ASN A 679 -21.31 4.76 -45.73
C ASN A 679 -19.78 5.08 -45.77
N CYS A 680 -19.41 6.34 -45.88
CA CYS A 680 -18.01 6.76 -46.01
C CYS A 680 -17.34 7.15 -44.68
N LYS A 681 -18.06 7.07 -43.54
CA LYS A 681 -17.59 7.38 -42.18
C LYS A 681 -17.10 8.82 -41.99
N ALA A 682 -17.43 9.75 -42.89
CA ALA A 682 -17.11 11.16 -42.75
C ALA A 682 -17.81 11.72 -41.50
N ASN A 683 -17.10 12.58 -40.73
CA ASN A 683 -17.64 13.25 -39.56
C ASN A 683 -17.80 14.74 -39.86
N ILE A 684 -18.96 15.31 -39.54
CA ILE A 684 -19.27 16.73 -39.64
C ILE A 684 -19.67 17.22 -38.25
N SER A 685 -18.91 18.18 -37.69
CA SER A 685 -19.24 18.73 -36.37
C SER A 685 -20.48 19.62 -36.44
N LEU A 686 -21.47 19.33 -35.61
CA LEU A 686 -22.61 20.24 -35.36
C LEU A 686 -22.11 21.32 -34.41
N LYS A 687 -21.61 22.46 -34.96
CA LYS A 687 -21.09 23.57 -34.16
C LYS A 687 -22.20 24.18 -33.31
N LYS A 688 -22.02 24.21 -31.96
CA LYS A 688 -22.60 25.28 -31.15
C LYS A 688 -21.90 26.58 -31.51
N GLU A 689 -22.67 27.68 -31.72
CA GLU A 689 -22.14 29.02 -31.88
C GLU A 689 -21.10 29.32 -30.79
N SER A 690 -19.93 29.76 -31.21
CA SER A 690 -18.88 30.14 -30.28
C SER A 690 -19.31 31.37 -29.52
N VAL A 691 -19.40 31.29 -28.20
CA VAL A 691 -19.72 32.44 -27.35
C VAL A 691 -18.57 33.41 -27.43
N LEU A 692 -18.82 34.58 -28.04
CA LEU A 692 -17.90 35.70 -28.10
C LEU A 692 -17.84 36.35 -26.69
N ALA A 693 -16.64 36.59 -26.16
CA ALA A 693 -16.47 37.23 -24.86
C ALA A 693 -15.09 37.91 -24.77
N GLY A 694 -15.09 39.17 -24.45
CA GLY A 694 -13.87 40.01 -24.38
C GLY A 694 -13.39 40.53 -25.74
N ILE A 695 -12.48 41.50 -25.70
CA ILE A 695 -11.93 42.19 -26.87
C ILE A 695 -10.42 41.93 -26.91
N CYS A 696 -9.90 41.65 -28.10
CA CYS A 696 -8.46 41.48 -28.33
C CYS A 696 -7.72 42.82 -28.18
N PRO A 697 -6.74 42.93 -27.29
CA PRO A 697 -5.98 44.18 -27.12
C PRO A 697 -5.10 44.52 -28.30
N VAL A 698 -4.79 43.53 -29.14
CA VAL A 698 -3.88 43.70 -30.30
C VAL A 698 -4.61 44.22 -31.55
N CYS A 699 -5.71 43.53 -31.94
CA CYS A 699 -6.44 43.88 -33.19
C CYS A 699 -7.84 44.42 -32.95
N LYS A 700 -8.28 44.59 -31.70
CA LYS A 700 -9.60 45.10 -31.30
C LYS A 700 -10.79 44.26 -31.74
N LYS A 701 -10.60 43.06 -32.35
CA LYS A 701 -11.66 42.15 -32.72
C LYS A 701 -12.13 41.35 -31.49
N PRO A 702 -13.36 40.83 -31.49
CA PRO A 702 -13.83 39.99 -30.36
C PRO A 702 -12.93 38.76 -30.14
N THR A 703 -12.87 38.31 -28.90
CA THR A 703 -12.28 37.01 -28.55
C THR A 703 -13.38 35.95 -28.38
N LYS A 704 -13.03 34.72 -28.54
CA LYS A 704 -13.94 33.56 -28.35
C LYS A 704 -13.45 32.68 -27.21
N LYS A 705 -14.39 32.21 -26.39
CA LYS A 705 -14.13 31.19 -25.39
C LYS A 705 -13.81 29.85 -26.06
N THR A 706 -12.69 29.21 -25.71
CA THR A 706 -12.29 27.90 -26.22
C THR A 706 -11.49 27.16 -25.17
N PHE A 707 -11.27 25.85 -25.40
CA PHE A 707 -10.55 25.00 -24.43
C PHE A 707 -9.24 24.51 -25.03
N SER A 708 -8.20 24.49 -24.21
CA SER A 708 -6.89 23.91 -24.53
C SER A 708 -6.98 22.38 -24.65
N LYS A 709 -5.94 21.74 -25.17
CA LYS A 709 -5.82 20.27 -25.22
C LYS A 709 -5.90 19.61 -23.82
N SER A 710 -5.54 20.37 -22.78
CA SER A 710 -5.63 19.95 -21.38
C SER A 710 -6.97 20.25 -20.70
N GLY A 711 -7.96 20.78 -21.45
CA GLY A 711 -9.31 21.08 -20.93
C GLY A 711 -9.42 22.42 -20.18
N LYS A 712 -8.40 23.27 -20.14
CA LYS A 712 -8.47 24.60 -19.54
C LYS A 712 -9.10 25.59 -20.49
N LEU A 713 -10.01 26.46 -19.98
CA LEU A 713 -10.63 27.55 -20.71
C LEU A 713 -9.59 28.63 -21.03
N PHE A 714 -9.63 29.17 -22.26
CA PHE A 714 -8.90 30.35 -22.66
C PHE A 714 -9.66 31.18 -23.69
N TYR A 715 -9.25 32.42 -23.88
CA TYR A 715 -9.83 33.38 -24.80
C TYR A 715 -8.86 33.57 -25.95
N GLY A 716 -9.25 33.19 -27.17
CA GLY A 716 -8.47 33.36 -28.39
C GLY A 716 -9.08 34.39 -29.35
N CYS A 717 -8.25 35.16 -30.02
CA CYS A 717 -8.74 36.11 -31.00
C CYS A 717 -9.49 35.41 -32.15
N THR A 718 -10.61 36.02 -32.59
CA THR A 718 -11.41 35.48 -33.71
C THR A 718 -10.69 35.61 -35.07
N ASP A 719 -9.69 36.45 -35.15
CA ASP A 719 -8.86 36.70 -36.37
C ASP A 719 -7.66 35.72 -36.47
N TYR A 720 -7.63 34.69 -35.69
CA TYR A 720 -6.58 33.66 -35.84
C TYR A 720 -6.73 32.96 -37.21
N PRO A 721 -5.64 32.75 -37.98
CA PRO A 721 -4.22 32.85 -37.63
C PRO A 721 -3.56 34.22 -37.83
N ASN A 722 -4.25 35.24 -38.36
CA ASN A 722 -3.65 36.57 -38.61
C ASN A 722 -3.29 37.24 -37.26
N CYS A 723 -4.14 37.17 -36.25
CA CYS A 723 -3.86 37.60 -34.90
C CYS A 723 -3.71 36.40 -33.96
N LYS A 724 -2.53 36.20 -33.37
CA LYS A 724 -2.21 35.05 -32.49
C LYS A 724 -2.45 35.33 -31.00
N PHE A 725 -3.18 36.39 -30.67
CA PHE A 725 -3.47 36.73 -29.27
C PHE A 725 -4.28 35.68 -28.59
N MET A 726 -3.86 35.32 -27.36
CA MET A 726 -4.59 34.44 -26.46
C MET A 726 -4.39 34.86 -24.99
N SER A 727 -5.40 34.68 -24.16
CA SER A 727 -5.36 34.97 -22.72
C SER A 727 -6.09 33.88 -21.93
N TRP A 728 -5.66 33.61 -20.70
CA TRP A 728 -6.33 32.68 -19.78
C TRP A 728 -7.52 33.31 -19.06
N ASP A 729 -7.51 34.64 -18.86
CA ASP A 729 -8.60 35.44 -18.30
C ASP A 729 -9.20 36.31 -19.39
N MET A 730 -10.42 36.81 -19.21
CA MET A 730 -11.15 37.57 -20.25
C MET A 730 -10.46 38.94 -20.51
N PRO A 731 -9.95 39.23 -21.72
CA PRO A 731 -9.34 40.49 -22.03
C PRO A 731 -10.38 41.58 -22.25
N THR A 732 -10.15 42.79 -21.71
CA THR A 732 -11.05 43.94 -21.87
C THR A 732 -10.82 44.69 -23.18
N GLY A 733 -9.71 44.47 -23.85
CA GLY A 733 -9.31 45.19 -25.05
C GLY A 733 -8.47 46.45 -24.79
N GLU A 734 -8.28 46.83 -23.54
CA GLU A 734 -7.53 48.00 -23.11
C GLU A 734 -6.14 47.68 -22.61
N LEU A 735 -5.27 48.68 -22.60
CA LEU A 735 -3.92 48.55 -22.05
C LEU A 735 -3.84 49.19 -20.67
N CYS A 736 -3.01 48.67 -19.81
CA CYS A 736 -2.78 49.14 -18.47
C CYS A 736 -2.10 50.52 -18.50
N PRO A 737 -2.67 51.56 -17.85
CA PRO A 737 -2.08 52.89 -17.83
C PRO A 737 -0.78 52.98 -17.02
N LYS A 738 -0.48 52.01 -16.15
CA LYS A 738 0.76 51.97 -15.37
C LYS A 738 1.94 51.33 -16.11
N CYS A 739 1.70 50.24 -16.85
CA CYS A 739 2.80 49.44 -17.42
C CYS A 739 2.64 49.06 -18.93
N GLY A 740 1.50 49.43 -19.54
CA GLY A 740 1.27 49.19 -20.96
C GLY A 740 0.87 47.74 -21.34
N HIS A 741 0.82 46.77 -20.38
CA HIS A 741 0.32 45.43 -20.64
C HIS A 741 -1.21 45.45 -20.75
N TYR A 742 -1.80 44.39 -21.32
CA TYR A 742 -3.26 44.37 -21.50
C TYR A 742 -4.00 44.13 -20.17
N LEU A 743 -5.24 44.63 -20.11
CA LEU A 743 -6.13 44.48 -18.97
C LEU A 743 -7.02 43.25 -19.15
N ILE A 744 -7.30 42.57 -18.04
CA ILE A 744 -8.14 41.39 -17.96
C ILE A 744 -9.24 41.58 -16.90
N GLU A 745 -10.40 40.96 -17.10
CA GLU A 745 -11.41 40.83 -16.10
C GLU A 745 -11.15 39.57 -15.27
N LYS A 746 -11.00 39.74 -13.94
CA LYS A 746 -10.75 38.67 -13.02
C LYS A 746 -11.38 38.96 -11.65
N ASN A 747 -12.21 38.01 -11.14
CA ASN A 747 -12.90 38.14 -9.86
C ASN A 747 -13.71 39.45 -9.73
N GLY A 748 -14.43 39.84 -10.79
CA GLY A 748 -15.29 41.02 -10.80
C GLY A 748 -14.56 42.37 -10.80
N LYS A 749 -13.26 42.39 -11.11
CA LYS A 749 -12.46 43.63 -11.26
C LYS A 749 -11.61 43.57 -12.54
N ILE A 750 -11.32 44.74 -13.08
CA ILE A 750 -10.33 44.90 -14.16
C ILE A 750 -8.94 44.92 -13.52
N ARG A 751 -8.02 44.07 -14.00
CA ARG A 751 -6.64 44.02 -13.49
C ARG A 751 -5.64 43.96 -14.63
N CYS A 752 -4.42 44.38 -14.34
CA CYS A 752 -3.33 44.17 -15.26
C CYS A 752 -2.99 42.69 -15.45
N SER A 753 -2.67 42.26 -16.66
CA SER A 753 -2.23 40.89 -16.95
C SER A 753 -0.84 40.59 -16.41
N GLU A 754 -0.03 41.65 -16.11
CA GLU A 754 1.30 41.50 -15.52
C GLU A 754 1.20 41.28 -14.00
N LYS A 755 1.88 40.25 -13.50
CA LYS A 755 1.79 39.85 -12.11
C LYS A 755 2.32 40.85 -11.10
N ASP A 756 3.36 41.58 -11.50
CA ASP A 756 4.04 42.54 -10.65
C ASP A 756 3.43 43.95 -10.76
N CYS A 757 2.35 44.11 -11.52
CA CYS A 757 1.62 45.38 -11.65
C CYS A 757 0.36 45.35 -10.79
N ASP A 758 0.29 46.28 -9.83
CA ASP A 758 -0.79 46.40 -8.86
C ASP A 758 -2.04 47.12 -9.37
N TYR A 759 -2.10 47.47 -10.69
CA TYR A 759 -3.25 48.18 -11.25
C TYR A 759 -4.52 47.35 -11.16
N ALA A 760 -5.54 47.89 -10.50
CA ALA A 760 -6.89 47.35 -10.44
C ALA A 760 -7.92 48.48 -10.52
N ALA A 761 -9.01 48.25 -11.25
CA ALA A 761 -10.15 49.15 -11.38
C ALA A 761 -11.44 48.33 -11.26
N ASP A 762 -12.53 48.97 -10.85
CA ASP A 762 -13.85 48.35 -10.83
C ASP A 762 -14.41 48.26 -12.25
N LEU A 763 -15.25 47.24 -12.50
CA LEU A 763 -15.95 47.11 -13.79
C LEU A 763 -16.90 48.31 -13.96
N PRO A 764 -16.96 48.95 -15.14
CA PRO A 764 -17.93 49.98 -15.43
C PRO A 764 -19.34 49.41 -15.22
N GLU A 765 -20.18 50.10 -14.46
CA GLU A 765 -21.58 49.73 -14.31
C GLU A 765 -22.25 49.65 -15.68
N ASN A 766 -22.72 48.49 -16.07
CA ASN A 766 -23.48 48.31 -17.29
C ASN A 766 -24.83 49.08 -17.17
N GLU A 767 -24.92 50.26 -17.73
CA GLU A 767 -26.20 50.86 -18.09
C GLU A 767 -26.80 50.04 -19.25
N ASN A 768 -27.38 48.89 -18.95
CA ASN A 768 -28.49 48.28 -19.73
C ASN A 768 -28.84 46.91 -19.09
N LYS A 769 -29.98 46.93 -18.39
CA LYS A 769 -30.77 45.71 -18.15
C LYS A 769 -31.39 45.20 -19.42
#